data_cebfcbf55dba35ab4e7c3ae874741cea
#
_entry.id   cebfcbf55dba35ab4e7c3ae874741cea
#
_cell.length_a   1.000
_cell.length_b   1.000
_cell.length_c   1.000
_cell.angle_alpha   90.00
_cell.angle_beta   90.00
_cell.angle_gamma   90.00
#
_symmetry.space_group_name_H-M   'P 1'
#
loop_
_entity.id
_entity.type
_entity.pdbx_description
1 polymer ?
#
loop_
_entity_poly.entity_id
_entity_poly.type
_entity_poly.pdbx_seq_one_letter_code
_entity_poly.pdbx_strand_id
1 'polypeptide(L)'
;MNLKSFFTAFFLFFFLTSYSQTIKGIVLEKIHKLPIENIEIIYNKKSFFTDIKGEFKFKIINYPAIIIFKDDIYFSKHIEIKSHKDYFQIELTNKGFLLDQVVIVSDINRKKLNLSSISISTINNLELKKLEGEFIGKSLNEIPGIFVHSASLNTNRIIIRGLGSRSPYTTNKIKAFINNIPLSNGVGEISIEDIGINIFDQIEITKGPNSSIYGSGLGGSIYLKTNSNQEDNNLTIFNSVKSFGTYQNRISFHNNYNNLTSYVEIEKLKSNGYRDNNTYNNLRLFGEISYKLKKNISISYIQNNIKLNALIPSSLSYDNYVNNPSSAAYSWASINGGEEYNKNLSGLTLETNSKIYSTKSSFYYKKFKSNENRPFNYLIEDSNTNGIRHISTFSKNNFIINLGIDYSKENYKWETYRFYNTESEVKINNQEEKRYNISFFTQTNYTFNNKNTNIQFGISSNKIKYSWKLLHSVIDPLISQNYSYGNILSPRISLNQKLNKQSIYINISHGYSSPNINETLDEDGLVNPDIKPETGWNYEIGLIGRNKNNILSYNIGLYYMEIKNLLVAQRTSFDTFVGVNAGKTSHPGIEGQFNLLIYKPNSDNEITLESNFFKNWYKFVDFNNLGIDFSNNLLTGVPSYTYSSHLKFRLNTFTSIISINGVGKIPMNDGNTLFNNKYSIINFKAYKNIDFSNIKFIISSGINNLLNKKYASGIVINAKGFGGGQPRYYYPGLPRNYFISLNINI
;
A
#
# COMPACT_ATOMS: atom_id res chain seq x y z
N MET A 1 -43.39 -77.12 -13.04
CA MET A 1 -42.76 -75.82 -13.13
C MET A 1 -41.45 -75.99 -13.88
N ASN A 2 -41.41 -75.48 -15.12
CA ASN A 2 -40.35 -75.84 -16.09
C ASN A 2 -39.01 -75.17 -15.69
N LEU A 3 -37.95 -75.97 -15.72
CA LEU A 3 -36.56 -75.59 -15.46
C LEU A 3 -36.12 -74.39 -16.29
N LYS A 4 -36.72 -74.10 -17.39
CA LYS A 4 -36.47 -72.93 -18.28
C LYS A 4 -36.96 -71.61 -17.64
N SER A 5 -38.07 -71.63 -16.90
CA SER A 5 -38.60 -70.42 -16.22
C SER A 5 -37.78 -70.04 -15.01
N PHE A 6 -37.14 -70.98 -14.32
CA PHE A 6 -36.26 -70.74 -13.21
C PHE A 6 -34.92 -70.11 -13.66
N PHE A 7 -34.39 -70.56 -14.76
CA PHE A 7 -33.16 -70.03 -15.38
C PHE A 7 -33.37 -68.59 -15.93
N THR A 8 -34.53 -68.27 -16.48
CA THR A 8 -34.86 -66.94 -16.99
C THR A 8 -35.06 -65.96 -15.86
N ALA A 9 -35.70 -66.36 -14.77
CA ALA A 9 -35.83 -65.52 -13.57
C ALA A 9 -34.50 -65.32 -12.82
N PHE A 10 -33.61 -66.33 -12.82
CA PHE A 10 -32.29 -66.26 -12.22
C PHE A 10 -31.34 -65.36 -13.05
N PHE A 11 -31.46 -65.35 -14.39
CA PHE A 11 -30.68 -64.49 -15.25
C PHE A 11 -31.18 -63.03 -15.26
N LEU A 12 -32.45 -62.76 -15.00
CA LEU A 12 -33.00 -61.41 -14.85
C LEU A 12 -32.60 -60.76 -13.51
N PHE A 13 -32.28 -61.57 -12.49
CA PHE A 13 -31.83 -61.06 -11.18
C PHE A 13 -30.32 -60.63 -11.19
N PHE A 14 -29.55 -61.10 -12.21
CA PHE A 14 -28.12 -60.75 -12.32
C PHE A 14 -27.83 -59.43 -13.08
N PHE A 15 -28.87 -58.78 -13.66
CA PHE A 15 -28.70 -57.55 -14.41
C PHE A 15 -29.08 -56.27 -13.65
N LEU A 16 -29.37 -56.35 -12.37
CA LEU A 16 -29.52 -55.19 -11.50
C LEU A 16 -28.25 -54.89 -10.67
N THR A 17 -27.08 -54.98 -11.30
CA THR A 17 -25.89 -54.37 -10.71
C THR A 17 -25.97 -52.89 -10.98
N SER A 18 -26.47 -52.15 -9.98
CA SER A 18 -26.36 -50.71 -9.94
C SER A 18 -24.88 -50.32 -9.95
N TYR A 19 -24.36 -49.89 -11.10
CA TYR A 19 -23.00 -49.34 -11.19
C TYR A 19 -22.96 -48.03 -10.38
N SER A 20 -22.60 -48.12 -9.12
CA SER A 20 -22.32 -46.98 -8.27
C SER A 20 -20.99 -46.36 -8.70
N GLN A 21 -21.03 -45.21 -9.37
CA GLN A 21 -19.83 -44.48 -9.81
C GLN A 21 -19.39 -43.44 -8.80
N THR A 22 -18.08 -43.39 -8.57
CA THR A 22 -17.49 -42.40 -7.63
C THR A 22 -17.17 -41.15 -8.38
N ILE A 23 -17.71 -40.02 -7.91
CA ILE A 23 -17.32 -38.68 -8.37
C ILE A 23 -16.34 -38.04 -7.38
N LYS A 24 -15.46 -37.22 -7.91
CA LYS A 24 -14.48 -36.43 -7.15
C LYS A 24 -14.52 -34.99 -7.64
N GLY A 25 -14.11 -34.07 -6.81
CA GLY A 25 -13.99 -32.68 -7.22
C GLY A 25 -13.43 -31.80 -6.11
N ILE A 26 -13.34 -30.53 -6.45
CA ILE A 26 -12.92 -29.48 -5.53
C ILE A 26 -13.96 -28.35 -5.53
N VAL A 27 -14.22 -27.79 -4.36
CA VAL A 27 -15.05 -26.60 -4.19
C VAL A 27 -14.15 -25.40 -3.93
N LEU A 28 -14.26 -24.39 -4.79
CA LEU A 28 -13.46 -23.18 -4.75
C LEU A 28 -14.35 -21.94 -4.52
N GLU A 29 -13.79 -20.92 -3.89
CA GLU A 29 -14.39 -19.60 -3.87
C GLU A 29 -14.26 -18.95 -5.27
N LYS A 30 -15.36 -18.38 -5.78
CA LYS A 30 -15.46 -17.92 -7.18
C LYS A 30 -14.44 -16.83 -7.55
N ILE A 31 -14.14 -15.91 -6.65
CA ILE A 31 -13.31 -14.72 -6.91
C ILE A 31 -11.83 -15.04 -6.74
N HIS A 32 -11.45 -15.60 -5.59
CA HIS A 32 -10.04 -15.81 -5.23
C HIS A 32 -9.53 -17.22 -5.54
N LYS A 33 -10.42 -18.11 -6.06
CA LYS A 33 -10.11 -19.52 -6.37
C LYS A 33 -9.49 -20.29 -5.18
N LEU A 34 -9.80 -19.86 -3.95
CA LEU A 34 -9.34 -20.56 -2.74
C LEU A 34 -10.21 -21.78 -2.45
N PRO A 35 -9.64 -22.90 -2.03
CA PRO A 35 -10.39 -24.08 -1.65
C PRO A 35 -11.24 -23.80 -0.41
N ILE A 36 -12.48 -24.35 -0.39
CA ILE A 36 -13.43 -24.16 0.69
C ILE A 36 -13.63 -25.47 1.44
N GLU A 37 -13.20 -25.48 2.70
CA GLU A 37 -13.38 -26.59 3.64
C GLU A 37 -14.82 -26.61 4.19
N ASN A 38 -15.32 -27.81 4.52
CA ASN A 38 -16.55 -28.03 5.27
C ASN A 38 -17.86 -27.56 4.58
N ILE A 39 -17.88 -27.55 3.23
CA ILE A 39 -19.09 -27.34 2.45
C ILE A 39 -19.95 -28.61 2.52
N GLU A 40 -21.20 -28.47 2.94
CA GLU A 40 -22.18 -29.55 2.93
C GLU A 40 -22.61 -29.84 1.49
N ILE A 41 -22.43 -31.08 1.06
CA ILE A 41 -22.81 -31.59 -0.26
C ILE A 41 -23.95 -32.59 -0.05
N ILE A 42 -25.15 -32.23 -0.50
CA ILE A 42 -26.34 -33.04 -0.32
C ILE A 42 -26.66 -33.80 -1.60
N TYR A 43 -26.69 -35.13 -1.50
CA TYR A 43 -27.13 -36.05 -2.56
C TYR A 43 -28.00 -37.14 -1.95
N ASN A 44 -29.19 -37.37 -2.51
CA ASN A 44 -30.18 -38.35 -2.06
C ASN A 44 -30.40 -38.33 -0.54
N LYS A 45 -30.60 -37.15 0.05
CA LYS A 45 -30.80 -36.91 1.50
C LYS A 45 -29.61 -37.30 2.37
N LYS A 46 -28.46 -37.61 1.80
CA LYS A 46 -27.18 -37.82 2.51
C LYS A 46 -26.29 -36.60 2.36
N SER A 47 -25.62 -36.25 3.46
CA SER A 47 -24.67 -35.13 3.49
C SER A 47 -23.23 -35.65 3.45
N PHE A 48 -22.39 -35.01 2.62
CA PHE A 48 -20.96 -35.18 2.53
C PHE A 48 -20.31 -33.80 2.74
N PHE A 49 -19.04 -33.75 3.10
CA PHE A 49 -18.37 -32.49 3.37
C PHE A 49 -17.04 -32.41 2.63
N THR A 50 -16.65 -31.19 2.23
CA THR A 50 -15.31 -30.94 1.68
C THR A 50 -14.26 -30.97 2.78
N ASP A 51 -13.06 -31.46 2.44
CA ASP A 51 -11.91 -31.49 3.33
C ASP A 51 -11.20 -30.11 3.39
N ILE A 52 -10.08 -30.03 4.14
CA ILE A 52 -9.27 -28.79 4.29
C ILE A 52 -8.69 -28.27 2.97
N LYS A 53 -8.62 -29.12 1.93
CA LYS A 53 -8.21 -28.74 0.58
C LYS A 53 -9.39 -28.40 -0.32
N GLY A 54 -10.62 -28.38 0.22
CA GLY A 54 -11.84 -28.20 -0.54
C GLY A 54 -12.24 -29.41 -1.38
N GLU A 55 -11.55 -30.54 -1.23
CA GLU A 55 -11.80 -31.73 -2.04
C GLU A 55 -12.97 -32.54 -1.50
N PHE A 56 -13.74 -33.19 -2.38
CA PHE A 56 -14.82 -34.11 -2.04
C PHE A 56 -14.77 -35.37 -2.88
N LYS A 57 -15.33 -36.46 -2.30
CA LYS A 57 -15.45 -37.74 -2.98
C LYS A 57 -16.64 -38.51 -2.42
N PHE A 58 -17.60 -38.89 -3.29
CA PHE A 58 -18.71 -39.75 -2.89
C PHE A 58 -19.27 -40.53 -4.11
N LYS A 59 -20.17 -41.49 -3.84
CA LYS A 59 -20.74 -42.37 -4.88
C LYS A 59 -22.10 -41.85 -5.32
N ILE A 60 -22.31 -41.80 -6.65
CA ILE A 60 -23.61 -41.56 -7.29
C ILE A 60 -24.21 -42.92 -7.73
N ILE A 61 -25.50 -43.08 -7.48
CA ILE A 61 -26.24 -44.33 -7.79
C ILE A 61 -26.84 -44.26 -9.20
N ASN A 62 -27.47 -43.13 -9.53
CA ASN A 62 -28.19 -42.95 -10.80
C ASN A 62 -27.91 -41.59 -11.43
N TYR A 63 -27.95 -41.49 -12.76
CA TYR A 63 -27.92 -40.25 -13.55
C TYR A 63 -29.29 -40.04 -14.24
N PRO A 64 -29.74 -38.78 -14.41
CA PRO A 64 -29.14 -37.54 -13.92
C PRO A 64 -29.23 -37.43 -12.41
N ALA A 65 -28.18 -36.82 -11.77
CA ALA A 65 -28.09 -36.63 -10.34
C ALA A 65 -28.08 -35.15 -10.01
N ILE A 66 -28.97 -34.71 -9.12
CA ILE A 66 -28.95 -33.33 -8.58
C ILE A 66 -28.16 -33.33 -7.29
N ILE A 67 -27.11 -32.49 -7.26
CA ILE A 67 -26.26 -32.30 -6.11
C ILE A 67 -26.40 -30.87 -5.65
N ILE A 68 -26.57 -30.68 -4.33
CA ILE A 68 -26.72 -29.36 -3.72
C ILE A 68 -25.47 -29.10 -2.85
N PHE A 69 -24.75 -28.04 -3.16
CA PHE A 69 -23.67 -27.51 -2.34
C PHE A 69 -24.27 -26.42 -1.46
N LYS A 70 -24.20 -26.56 -0.13
CA LYS A 70 -24.84 -25.71 0.85
C LYS A 70 -23.86 -25.29 1.93
N ASP A 71 -23.92 -24.01 2.31
CA ASP A 71 -23.17 -23.43 3.42
C ASP A 71 -23.84 -22.14 3.91
N ASP A 72 -23.57 -21.75 5.16
CA ASP A 72 -24.11 -20.50 5.73
C ASP A 72 -23.47 -19.25 5.12
N ILE A 73 -22.26 -19.37 4.60
CA ILE A 73 -21.41 -18.28 4.10
C ILE A 73 -21.55 -18.10 2.59
N TYR A 74 -21.79 -19.21 1.86
CA TYR A 74 -21.89 -19.24 0.41
C TYR A 74 -23.32 -19.41 -0.07
N PHE A 75 -23.64 -18.87 -1.26
CA PHE A 75 -24.91 -19.18 -1.93
C PHE A 75 -24.96 -20.66 -2.27
N SER A 76 -26.08 -21.30 -1.95
CA SER A 76 -26.29 -22.69 -2.32
C SER A 76 -26.26 -22.83 -3.85
N LYS A 77 -25.58 -23.85 -4.34
CA LYS A 77 -25.46 -24.15 -5.77
C LYS A 77 -26.04 -25.52 -6.04
N HIS A 78 -26.95 -25.59 -6.99
CA HIS A 78 -27.56 -26.81 -7.47
C HIS A 78 -26.92 -27.17 -8.81
N ILE A 79 -26.44 -28.41 -8.94
CA ILE A 79 -25.79 -28.90 -10.15
C ILE A 79 -26.46 -30.20 -10.56
N GLU A 80 -26.90 -30.27 -11.81
CA GLU A 80 -27.36 -31.50 -12.44
C GLU A 80 -26.19 -32.17 -13.14
N ILE A 81 -25.84 -33.39 -12.72
CA ILE A 81 -24.81 -34.22 -13.37
C ILE A 81 -25.53 -35.24 -14.25
N LYS A 82 -25.38 -35.07 -15.58
CA LYS A 82 -26.08 -35.89 -16.57
C LYS A 82 -25.36 -37.21 -16.92
N SER A 83 -24.05 -37.23 -16.70
CA SER A 83 -23.20 -38.42 -17.02
C SER A 83 -21.97 -38.40 -16.11
N HIS A 84 -21.28 -39.54 -16.06
CA HIS A 84 -20.03 -39.64 -15.29
C HIS A 84 -18.95 -38.72 -15.82
N LYS A 85 -18.31 -37.98 -14.90
CA LYS A 85 -17.12 -37.19 -15.13
C LYS A 85 -16.18 -37.41 -13.94
N ASP A 86 -14.91 -37.67 -14.21
CA ASP A 86 -13.94 -38.07 -13.18
C ASP A 86 -13.64 -37.00 -12.14
N TYR A 87 -13.73 -35.72 -12.53
CA TYR A 87 -13.39 -34.60 -11.65
C TYR A 87 -14.27 -33.37 -11.92
N PHE A 88 -14.77 -32.75 -10.84
CA PHE A 88 -15.60 -31.55 -10.90
C PHE A 88 -14.92 -30.39 -10.16
N GLN A 89 -14.88 -29.22 -10.78
CA GLN A 89 -14.53 -27.97 -10.13
C GLN A 89 -15.80 -27.16 -9.92
N ILE A 90 -16.13 -26.90 -8.65
CA ILE A 90 -17.35 -26.22 -8.24
C ILE A 90 -16.96 -24.88 -7.66
N GLU A 91 -17.50 -23.79 -8.19
CA GLU A 91 -17.28 -22.44 -7.70
C GLU A 91 -18.51 -21.97 -6.94
N LEU A 92 -18.31 -21.56 -5.70
CA LEU A 92 -19.36 -20.97 -4.85
C LEU A 92 -19.13 -19.48 -4.69
N THR A 93 -20.22 -18.70 -4.72
CA THR A 93 -20.21 -17.27 -4.50
C THR A 93 -20.51 -16.97 -3.05
N ASN A 94 -19.67 -16.16 -2.42
CA ASN A 94 -19.84 -15.75 -1.05
C ASN A 94 -21.05 -14.82 -0.86
N LYS A 95 -21.79 -15.00 0.26
CA LYS A 95 -22.95 -14.17 0.63
C LYS A 95 -22.56 -12.81 1.22
N GLY A 96 -21.33 -12.66 1.69
CA GLY A 96 -20.87 -11.45 2.38
C GLY A 96 -19.36 -11.22 2.29
N PHE A 97 -18.84 -10.24 3.03
CA PHE A 97 -17.42 -9.97 3.13
C PHE A 97 -16.72 -11.03 4.01
N LEU A 98 -15.69 -11.70 3.48
CA LEU A 98 -14.90 -12.66 4.23
C LEU A 98 -13.51 -12.10 4.56
N LEU A 99 -13.34 -11.61 5.78
CA LEU A 99 -12.02 -11.30 6.34
C LEU A 99 -11.12 -12.55 6.44
N ASP A 100 -11.71 -13.74 6.53
CA ASP A 100 -10.98 -15.02 6.62
C ASP A 100 -10.28 -15.42 5.32
N GLN A 101 -10.61 -14.78 4.19
CA GLN A 101 -10.02 -15.06 2.88
C GLN A 101 -8.91 -14.08 2.50
N VAL A 102 -8.81 -12.93 3.18
CA VAL A 102 -7.71 -11.99 2.94
C VAL A 102 -6.44 -12.58 3.52
N VAL A 103 -5.53 -13.00 2.66
CA VAL A 103 -4.21 -13.52 3.03
C VAL A 103 -3.23 -12.37 3.05
N ILE A 104 -2.60 -12.14 4.21
CA ILE A 104 -1.53 -11.17 4.38
C ILE A 104 -0.23 -11.78 3.85
N VAL A 105 0.44 -11.08 2.96
CA VAL A 105 1.70 -11.51 2.33
C VAL A 105 2.89 -10.76 2.93
N SER A 106 2.67 -9.55 3.47
CA SER A 106 3.70 -8.77 4.16
C SER A 106 4.19 -9.41 5.45
N ASP A 107 3.36 -10.20 6.13
CA ASP A 107 3.87 -11.13 7.15
C ASP A 107 4.55 -12.30 6.41
N ILE A 108 5.83 -12.51 6.68
CA ILE A 108 6.67 -13.56 6.08
C ILE A 108 5.95 -14.93 6.01
N ASN A 109 5.01 -15.15 6.89
CA ASN A 109 4.31 -16.41 7.09
C ASN A 109 2.90 -16.47 6.50
N ARG A 110 2.54 -15.69 5.52
CA ARG A 110 1.22 -15.69 4.86
C ARG A 110 0.08 -16.09 5.80
N LYS A 111 -0.48 -15.13 6.52
CA LYS A 111 -1.61 -15.36 7.44
C LYS A 111 -2.91 -14.81 6.89
N LYS A 112 -4.02 -15.37 7.33
CA LYS A 112 -5.33 -14.74 7.14
C LYS A 112 -5.40 -13.45 7.95
N LEU A 113 -6.08 -12.42 7.45
CA LEU A 113 -6.17 -11.11 8.10
C LEU A 113 -6.70 -11.22 9.55
N ASN A 114 -7.66 -12.09 9.80
CA ASN A 114 -8.24 -12.33 11.14
C ASN A 114 -7.26 -13.00 12.13
N LEU A 115 -6.12 -13.50 11.66
CA LEU A 115 -5.03 -14.04 12.49
C LEU A 115 -3.87 -13.04 12.62
N SER A 116 -4.00 -11.85 12.05
CA SER A 116 -3.01 -10.78 12.24
C SER A 116 -2.99 -10.33 13.69
N SER A 117 -1.79 -10.11 14.20
CA SER A 117 -1.55 -9.52 15.52
C SER A 117 -1.11 -8.05 15.47
N ILE A 118 -1.36 -7.40 14.35
CA ILE A 118 -1.07 -5.98 14.10
C ILE A 118 -2.14 -5.36 13.21
N SER A 119 -2.25 -4.03 13.25
CA SER A 119 -3.11 -3.29 12.32
C SER A 119 -2.55 -3.34 10.91
N ILE A 120 -3.27 -4.03 10.04
CA ILE A 120 -2.98 -4.08 8.61
C ILE A 120 -4.23 -3.68 7.85
N SER A 121 -4.07 -2.79 6.89
CA SER A 121 -5.09 -2.48 5.88
C SER A 121 -4.63 -3.04 4.54
N THR A 122 -5.53 -3.65 3.81
CA THR A 122 -5.25 -4.25 2.51
C THR A 122 -6.11 -3.63 1.43
N ILE A 123 -5.54 -3.40 0.25
CA ILE A 123 -6.24 -3.08 -0.98
C ILE A 123 -5.95 -4.21 -1.95
N ASN A 124 -6.96 -4.97 -2.31
CA ASN A 124 -6.81 -6.12 -3.21
C ASN A 124 -6.97 -5.74 -4.69
N ASN A 125 -6.67 -6.66 -5.60
CA ASN A 125 -6.74 -6.46 -7.05
C ASN A 125 -8.11 -5.93 -7.53
N LEU A 126 -9.22 -6.43 -6.97
CA LEU A 126 -10.55 -5.97 -7.34
C LEU A 126 -10.80 -4.51 -6.93
N GLU A 127 -10.28 -4.11 -5.78
CA GLU A 127 -10.35 -2.72 -5.32
C GLU A 127 -9.40 -1.85 -6.15
N LEU A 128 -8.20 -2.33 -6.45
CA LEU A 128 -7.23 -1.64 -7.32
C LEU A 128 -7.80 -1.40 -8.73
N LYS A 129 -8.46 -2.40 -9.32
CA LYS A 129 -9.16 -2.25 -10.61
C LYS A 129 -10.30 -1.23 -10.57
N LYS A 130 -10.98 -1.07 -9.44
CA LYS A 130 -11.97 0.01 -9.27
C LYS A 130 -11.32 1.40 -9.23
N LEU A 131 -10.06 1.48 -8.84
CA LEU A 131 -9.27 2.72 -8.76
C LEU A 131 -8.53 3.03 -10.06
N GLU A 132 -8.70 2.22 -11.10
CA GLU A 132 -8.06 2.44 -12.40
C GLU A 132 -8.28 3.87 -12.90
N GLY A 133 -7.16 4.48 -13.24
CA GLY A 133 -7.15 5.88 -13.64
C GLY A 133 -7.11 6.90 -12.51
N GLU A 134 -7.09 6.51 -11.25
CA GLU A 134 -6.90 7.42 -10.12
C GLU A 134 -5.44 7.42 -9.63
N PHE A 135 -5.07 8.48 -8.90
CA PHE A 135 -3.78 8.58 -8.24
C PHE A 135 -3.83 7.79 -6.91
N ILE A 136 -2.77 7.01 -6.62
CA ILE A 136 -2.71 6.14 -5.42
C ILE A 136 -2.95 6.90 -4.12
N GLY A 137 -2.51 8.14 -4.01
CA GLY A 137 -2.69 8.97 -2.82
C GLY A 137 -4.16 9.19 -2.45
N LYS A 138 -5.07 9.21 -3.42
CA LYS A 138 -6.50 9.31 -3.16
C LYS A 138 -7.02 8.06 -2.46
N SER A 139 -6.61 6.88 -2.92
CA SER A 139 -6.97 5.60 -2.32
C SER A 139 -6.39 5.42 -0.93
N LEU A 140 -5.16 5.90 -0.73
CA LEU A 140 -4.52 5.87 0.58
C LEU A 140 -5.25 6.76 1.60
N ASN A 141 -5.84 7.89 1.18
CA ASN A 141 -6.67 8.74 2.03
C ASN A 141 -7.99 8.10 2.50
N GLU A 142 -8.41 7.00 1.88
CA GLU A 142 -9.58 6.24 2.29
C GLU A 142 -9.27 5.26 3.43
N ILE A 143 -7.98 5.00 3.72
CA ILE A 143 -7.55 4.09 4.77
C ILE A 143 -7.46 4.82 6.11
N PRO A 144 -8.08 4.31 7.20
CA PRO A 144 -8.00 4.94 8.52
C PRO A 144 -6.58 5.10 9.01
N GLY A 145 -6.25 6.26 9.58
CA GLY A 145 -4.93 6.56 10.11
C GLY A 145 -3.89 6.96 9.06
N ILE A 146 -4.27 7.03 7.78
CA ILE A 146 -3.41 7.51 6.69
C ILE A 146 -3.95 8.84 6.15
N PHE A 147 -3.05 9.75 5.86
CA PHE A 147 -3.36 11.00 5.19
C PHE A 147 -2.26 11.36 4.19
N VAL A 148 -2.64 11.76 2.99
CA VAL A 148 -1.72 12.20 1.94
C VAL A 148 -1.99 13.67 1.65
N HIS A 149 -1.03 14.52 1.96
CA HIS A 149 -1.03 15.90 1.47
C HIS A 149 -0.64 15.89 -0.01
N SER A 150 -1.54 16.28 -0.88
CA SER A 150 -1.30 16.34 -2.33
C SER A 150 -1.22 17.78 -2.78
N ALA A 151 -0.05 18.19 -3.28
CA ALA A 151 0.18 19.50 -3.86
C ALA A 151 -0.02 19.51 -5.38
N SER A 152 0.47 18.46 -6.03
CA SER A 152 0.34 18.16 -7.45
C SER A 152 0.50 16.67 -7.68
N LEU A 153 0.48 16.19 -8.92
CA LEU A 153 0.65 14.76 -9.23
C LEU A 153 2.03 14.24 -8.82
N ASN A 154 3.05 15.09 -8.82
CA ASN A 154 4.44 14.75 -8.48
C ASN A 154 4.88 15.23 -7.08
N THR A 155 4.00 15.85 -6.30
CA THR A 155 4.37 16.39 -4.98
C THR A 155 3.36 15.90 -3.94
N ASN A 156 3.69 14.80 -3.29
CA ASN A 156 2.79 14.13 -2.36
C ASN A 156 3.55 13.70 -1.11
N ARG A 157 2.94 13.91 0.05
CA ARG A 157 3.49 13.53 1.34
C ARG A 157 2.53 12.63 2.09
N ILE A 158 2.93 11.38 2.32
CA ILE A 158 2.15 10.41 3.09
C ILE A 158 2.44 10.54 4.59
N ILE A 159 1.39 10.43 5.37
CA ILE A 159 1.40 10.44 6.83
C ILE A 159 0.68 9.19 7.32
N ILE A 160 1.29 8.44 8.24
CA ILE A 160 0.63 7.33 8.94
C ILE A 160 0.65 7.61 10.44
N ARG A 161 -0.52 7.67 11.09
CA ARG A 161 -0.68 7.95 12.53
C ARG A 161 0.08 9.21 12.99
N GLY A 162 0.11 10.25 12.14
CA GLY A 162 0.80 11.52 12.40
C GLY A 162 2.28 11.54 12.05
N LEU A 163 2.90 10.38 11.79
CA LEU A 163 4.31 10.30 11.41
C LEU A 163 4.50 10.63 9.93
N GLY A 164 5.48 11.47 9.63
CA GLY A 164 5.69 12.09 8.32
C GLY A 164 5.06 13.48 8.17
N SER A 165 4.28 13.97 9.14
CA SER A 165 3.63 15.29 9.03
C SER A 165 4.62 16.45 8.99
N ARG A 166 5.77 16.30 9.61
CA ARG A 166 6.81 17.36 9.71
C ARG A 166 7.86 17.28 8.60
N SER A 167 7.84 16.26 7.77
CA SER A 167 8.69 16.20 6.57
C SER A 167 8.18 17.20 5.54
N PRO A 168 9.04 18.04 4.93
CA PRO A 168 8.58 19.07 4.00
C PRO A 168 8.02 18.48 2.69
N TYR A 169 8.62 17.41 2.17
CA TYR A 169 8.27 16.80 0.88
C TYR A 169 8.06 15.29 1.00
N THR A 170 9.13 14.49 0.89
CA THR A 170 9.13 13.04 1.07
C THR A 170 9.24 12.65 2.54
N THR A 171 9.01 11.38 2.87
CA THR A 171 9.16 10.90 4.26
C THR A 171 10.01 9.64 4.34
N ASN A 172 10.91 9.60 5.33
CA ASN A 172 11.68 8.43 5.73
C ASN A 172 11.04 7.68 6.93
N LYS A 173 9.86 8.14 7.38
CA LYS A 173 9.14 7.56 8.52
C LYS A 173 8.35 6.30 8.13
N ILE A 174 8.21 6.03 6.83
CA ILE A 174 7.43 4.93 6.26
C ILE A 174 8.31 4.20 5.26
N LYS A 175 8.31 2.86 5.25
CA LYS A 175 9.04 2.04 4.28
C LYS A 175 8.10 1.48 3.23
N ALA A 176 8.60 1.29 2.02
CA ALA A 176 7.86 0.60 0.96
C ALA A 176 8.71 -0.50 0.33
N PHE A 177 8.03 -1.60 -0.06
CA PHE A 177 8.65 -2.78 -0.67
C PHE A 177 7.84 -3.25 -1.87
N ILE A 178 8.51 -3.61 -2.96
CA ILE A 178 7.94 -4.44 -4.03
C ILE A 178 8.41 -5.87 -3.78
N ASN A 179 7.46 -6.77 -3.51
CA ASN A 179 7.75 -8.16 -3.12
C ASN A 179 8.71 -8.20 -1.90
N ASN A 180 10.00 -8.41 -2.12
CA ASN A 180 11.02 -8.40 -1.06
C ASN A 180 12.06 -7.28 -1.24
N ILE A 181 11.89 -6.40 -2.22
CA ILE A 181 12.87 -5.38 -2.59
C ILE A 181 12.44 -4.02 -2.06
N PRO A 182 13.28 -3.34 -1.25
CA PRO A 182 12.99 -1.99 -0.75
C PRO A 182 12.88 -0.96 -1.88
N LEU A 183 11.82 -0.14 -1.89
CA LEU A 183 11.68 1.00 -2.79
C LEU A 183 12.38 2.25 -2.29
N SER A 184 12.51 2.40 -0.96
CA SER A 184 13.12 3.58 -0.36
C SER A 184 14.58 3.78 -0.81
N ASN A 185 15.00 5.05 -0.89
CA ASN A 185 16.41 5.42 -1.09
C ASN A 185 17.26 5.09 0.17
N GLY A 186 18.55 5.47 0.17
CA GLY A 186 19.47 5.16 1.27
C GLY A 186 19.18 5.86 2.59
N VAL A 187 18.46 6.99 2.58
CA VAL A 187 17.97 7.65 3.81
C VAL A 187 16.57 7.14 4.22
N GLY A 188 15.99 6.27 3.43
CA GLY A 188 14.71 5.66 3.74
C GLY A 188 13.47 6.36 3.20
N GLU A 189 13.64 7.37 2.35
CA GLU A 189 12.52 8.10 1.76
C GLU A 189 11.84 7.33 0.63
N ILE A 190 10.54 7.56 0.49
CA ILE A 190 9.69 6.99 -0.55
C ILE A 190 8.94 8.09 -1.29
N SER A 191 8.74 7.91 -2.59
CA SER A 191 7.87 8.70 -3.44
C SER A 191 6.64 7.86 -3.79
N ILE A 192 5.46 8.22 -3.27
CA ILE A 192 4.25 7.43 -3.51
C ILE A 192 3.71 7.60 -4.93
N GLU A 193 4.02 8.69 -5.61
CA GLU A 193 3.72 8.96 -7.01
C GLU A 193 4.40 7.98 -7.97
N ASP A 194 5.49 7.35 -7.55
CA ASP A 194 6.19 6.32 -8.32
C ASP A 194 5.50 4.95 -8.29
N ILE A 195 4.52 4.78 -7.41
CA ILE A 195 3.79 3.51 -7.25
C ILE A 195 2.68 3.43 -8.31
N GLY A 196 2.87 2.57 -9.31
CA GLY A 196 1.85 2.22 -10.30
C GLY A 196 0.82 1.28 -9.70
N ILE A 197 -0.46 1.67 -9.64
CA ILE A 197 -1.50 0.88 -8.98
C ILE A 197 -1.71 -0.48 -9.64
N ASN A 198 -1.56 -0.56 -10.95
CA ASN A 198 -2.04 -1.69 -11.76
C ASN A 198 -1.09 -2.89 -11.81
N ILE A 199 0.19 -2.66 -11.50
CA ILE A 199 1.20 -3.72 -11.46
C ILE A 199 1.07 -4.61 -10.22
N PHE A 200 0.17 -4.25 -9.28
CA PHE A 200 0.01 -4.98 -8.01
C PHE A 200 -1.29 -5.78 -7.95
N ASP A 201 -1.17 -6.97 -7.38
CA ASP A 201 -2.30 -7.81 -7.00
C ASP A 201 -2.86 -7.39 -5.63
N GLN A 202 -1.97 -6.90 -4.77
CA GLN A 202 -2.32 -6.51 -3.41
C GLN A 202 -1.37 -5.43 -2.89
N ILE A 203 -1.94 -4.44 -2.21
CA ILE A 203 -1.20 -3.46 -1.41
C ILE A 203 -1.57 -3.70 0.04
N GLU A 204 -0.57 -3.87 0.90
CA GLU A 204 -0.74 -4.04 2.33
C GLU A 204 -0.04 -2.91 3.06
N ILE A 205 -0.73 -2.31 4.01
CA ILE A 205 -0.20 -1.21 4.79
C ILE A 205 -0.26 -1.59 6.26
N THR A 206 0.93 -1.74 6.84
CA THR A 206 1.10 -1.95 8.27
C THR A 206 1.21 -0.59 8.93
N LYS A 207 0.42 -0.33 9.96
CA LYS A 207 0.40 0.93 10.69
C LYS A 207 1.13 0.80 12.03
N GLY A 208 2.01 1.75 12.32
CA GLY A 208 2.94 1.70 13.44
C GLY A 208 4.20 0.87 13.19
N PRO A 209 5.14 0.81 14.14
CA PRO A 209 6.43 0.19 13.95
C PRO A 209 6.36 -1.31 13.65
N ASN A 210 7.03 -1.74 12.59
CA ASN A 210 7.23 -3.15 12.26
C ASN A 210 8.71 -3.43 11.98
N SER A 211 9.57 -2.84 12.80
CA SER A 211 11.03 -2.86 12.62
C SER A 211 11.62 -4.26 12.73
N SER A 212 10.95 -5.18 13.41
CA SER A 212 11.35 -6.59 13.49
C SER A 212 11.35 -7.35 12.16
N ILE A 213 10.83 -6.73 11.08
CA ILE A 213 10.85 -7.32 9.73
C ILE A 213 11.38 -6.33 8.70
N TYR A 214 11.04 -5.04 8.84
CA TYR A 214 11.26 -4.04 7.81
C TYR A 214 12.31 -2.98 8.16
N GLY A 215 12.99 -3.10 9.29
CA GLY A 215 14.03 -2.18 9.74
C GLY A 215 13.44 -0.82 10.17
N SER A 216 14.03 0.30 9.73
CA SER A 216 13.50 1.64 10.02
C SER A 216 12.10 1.82 9.41
N GLY A 217 11.30 2.69 9.99
CA GLY A 217 9.92 2.94 9.54
C GLY A 217 9.00 3.02 10.75
N LEU A 218 9.16 4.09 11.53
CA LEU A 218 8.42 4.34 12.76
C LEU A 218 6.91 4.45 12.52
N GLY A 219 6.51 5.00 11.35
CA GLY A 219 5.10 5.16 10.94
C GLY A 219 4.47 3.88 10.40
N GLY A 220 5.28 2.96 9.90
CA GLY A 220 4.80 1.72 9.30
C GLY A 220 5.46 1.34 7.98
N SER A 221 4.83 0.41 7.26
CA SER A 221 5.34 -0.06 5.98
C SER A 221 4.23 -0.28 4.95
N ILE A 222 4.56 -0.09 3.68
CA ILE A 222 3.73 -0.38 2.51
C ILE A 222 4.37 -1.56 1.78
N TYR A 223 3.65 -2.66 1.67
CA TYR A 223 4.08 -3.83 0.93
C TYR A 223 3.25 -3.99 -0.34
N LEU A 224 3.92 -4.05 -1.47
CA LEU A 224 3.34 -4.08 -2.81
C LEU A 224 3.63 -5.46 -3.40
N LYS A 225 2.59 -6.28 -3.52
CA LYS A 225 2.69 -7.60 -4.15
C LYS A 225 2.33 -7.47 -5.63
N THR A 226 3.25 -7.87 -6.50
CA THR A 226 3.04 -7.81 -7.94
C THR A 226 2.05 -8.85 -8.45
N ASN A 227 1.51 -8.60 -9.64
CA ASN A 227 0.45 -9.37 -10.28
C ASN A 227 0.95 -10.63 -11.04
N SER A 228 2.22 -10.99 -10.90
CA SER A 228 2.87 -12.06 -11.68
C SER A 228 2.36 -13.49 -11.45
N ASN A 229 1.49 -13.70 -10.45
CA ASN A 229 0.98 -15.03 -10.13
C ASN A 229 -0.43 -15.33 -10.68
N GLN A 230 -0.91 -14.57 -11.67
CA GLN A 230 -2.16 -14.91 -12.37
C GLN A 230 -1.98 -16.19 -13.20
N GLU A 231 -3.00 -17.02 -13.22
CA GLU A 231 -2.98 -18.30 -13.98
C GLU A 231 -3.34 -18.10 -15.46
N ASP A 232 -4.08 -17.04 -15.77
CA ASP A 232 -4.59 -16.79 -17.12
C ASP A 232 -3.67 -15.88 -17.92
N ASN A 233 -3.43 -16.22 -19.18
CA ASN A 233 -2.78 -15.32 -20.14
C ASN A 233 -3.76 -14.20 -20.49
N ASN A 234 -3.31 -12.97 -20.42
CA ASN A 234 -4.17 -11.85 -20.81
C ASN A 234 -3.37 -10.68 -21.39
N LEU A 235 -3.99 -9.97 -22.29
CA LEU A 235 -3.58 -8.65 -22.78
C LEU A 235 -4.60 -7.62 -22.28
N THR A 236 -4.14 -6.62 -21.53
CA THR A 236 -4.99 -5.53 -21.06
C THR A 236 -4.60 -4.22 -21.72
N ILE A 237 -5.58 -3.53 -22.31
CA ILE A 237 -5.42 -2.18 -22.86
C ILE A 237 -6.32 -1.25 -22.08
N PHE A 238 -5.76 -0.22 -21.48
CA PHE A 238 -6.48 0.78 -20.69
C PHE A 238 -6.25 2.18 -21.25
N ASN A 239 -7.34 2.91 -21.47
CA ASN A 239 -7.33 4.30 -21.90
C ASN A 239 -8.25 5.12 -21.01
N SER A 240 -7.79 6.29 -20.57
CA SER A 240 -8.58 7.22 -19.76
C SER A 240 -8.35 8.66 -20.20
N VAL A 241 -9.46 9.40 -20.29
CA VAL A 241 -9.48 10.84 -20.52
C VAL A 241 -10.14 11.51 -19.33
N LYS A 242 -9.50 12.55 -18.80
CA LYS A 242 -9.98 13.28 -17.62
C LYS A 242 -9.89 14.78 -17.86
N SER A 243 -10.60 15.54 -17.00
CA SER A 243 -10.48 17.00 -16.96
C SER A 243 -9.00 17.45 -16.92
N PHE A 244 -8.76 18.68 -17.27
CA PHE A 244 -7.43 19.34 -17.27
C PHE A 244 -6.44 18.71 -18.26
N GLY A 245 -6.93 18.24 -19.43
CA GLY A 245 -6.07 17.63 -20.46
C GLY A 245 -5.30 16.42 -19.97
N THR A 246 -5.90 15.62 -19.08
CA THR A 246 -5.26 14.43 -18.55
C THR A 246 -5.59 13.20 -19.39
N TYR A 247 -4.56 12.53 -19.88
CA TYR A 247 -4.62 11.29 -20.68
C TYR A 247 -3.76 10.22 -20.03
N GLN A 248 -4.31 9.03 -19.84
CA GLN A 248 -3.58 7.87 -19.33
C GLN A 248 -3.81 6.69 -20.27
N ASN A 249 -2.72 6.17 -20.81
CA ASN A 249 -2.73 4.99 -21.68
C ASN A 249 -1.83 3.94 -21.07
N ARG A 250 -2.31 2.70 -21.04
CA ARG A 250 -1.57 1.57 -20.50
C ARG A 250 -1.82 0.34 -21.35
N ILE A 251 -0.76 -0.41 -21.58
CA ILE A 251 -0.81 -1.75 -22.18
C ILE A 251 -0.05 -2.66 -21.23
N SER A 252 -0.67 -3.76 -20.83
CA SER A 252 -0.02 -4.80 -20.05
C SER A 252 -0.30 -6.17 -20.62
N PHE A 253 0.72 -7.02 -20.57
CA PHE A 253 0.68 -8.40 -21.05
C PHE A 253 1.13 -9.34 -19.94
N HIS A 254 0.30 -10.31 -19.63
CA HIS A 254 0.61 -11.42 -18.73
C HIS A 254 0.62 -12.73 -19.49
N ASN A 255 1.68 -13.50 -19.30
CA ASN A 255 1.81 -14.82 -19.91
C ASN A 255 2.29 -15.84 -18.87
N ASN A 256 1.61 -16.98 -18.84
CA ASN A 256 1.97 -18.12 -18.01
C ASN A 256 2.10 -19.34 -18.91
N TYR A 257 3.34 -19.74 -19.17
CA TYR A 257 3.66 -20.88 -20.03
C TYR A 257 4.60 -21.86 -19.31
N ASN A 258 4.10 -23.03 -18.99
CA ASN A 258 4.82 -24.07 -18.23
C ASN A 258 5.40 -23.55 -16.91
N ASN A 259 6.74 -23.44 -16.85
CA ASN A 259 7.49 -22.96 -15.68
C ASN A 259 7.81 -21.47 -15.73
N LEU A 260 7.46 -20.78 -16.81
CA LEU A 260 7.76 -19.36 -17.04
C LEU A 260 6.50 -18.52 -16.88
N THR A 261 6.56 -17.55 -16.00
CA THR A 261 5.53 -16.50 -15.87
C THR A 261 6.18 -15.17 -16.21
N SER A 262 5.55 -14.37 -17.04
CA SER A 262 6.02 -13.03 -17.39
C SER A 262 4.89 -12.02 -17.34
N TYR A 263 5.21 -10.82 -16.84
CA TYR A 263 4.34 -9.66 -16.84
C TYR A 263 5.12 -8.45 -17.37
N VAL A 264 4.54 -7.73 -18.31
CA VAL A 264 5.11 -6.47 -18.83
C VAL A 264 4.01 -5.42 -18.87
N GLU A 265 4.32 -4.22 -18.43
CA GLU A 265 3.41 -3.06 -18.50
C GLU A 265 4.15 -1.82 -18.97
N ILE A 266 3.51 -1.09 -19.88
CA ILE A 266 3.91 0.26 -20.31
C ILE A 266 2.75 1.18 -19.99
N GLU A 267 3.00 2.22 -19.21
CA GLU A 267 2.03 3.26 -18.87
C GLU A 267 2.57 4.64 -19.22
N LYS A 268 1.74 5.43 -19.90
CA LYS A 268 1.98 6.86 -20.19
C LYS A 268 0.87 7.69 -19.57
N LEU A 269 1.23 8.61 -18.69
CA LEU A 269 0.32 9.59 -18.08
C LEU A 269 0.79 11.00 -18.44
N LYS A 270 -0.09 11.78 -19.09
CA LYS A 270 0.13 13.18 -19.42
C LYS A 270 -1.02 14.02 -18.88
N SER A 271 -0.71 15.19 -18.32
CA SER A 271 -1.71 16.15 -17.83
C SER A 271 -1.22 17.58 -18.07
N ASN A 272 -2.15 18.49 -18.39
CA ASN A 272 -1.86 19.92 -18.40
C ASN A 272 -1.94 20.52 -16.97
N GLY A 273 -2.58 19.78 -16.03
CA GLY A 273 -2.83 20.24 -14.67
C GLY A 273 -4.01 21.20 -14.54
N TYR A 274 -4.51 21.38 -13.32
CA TYR A 274 -5.55 22.35 -13.00
C TYR A 274 -4.99 23.77 -12.82
N ARG A 275 -3.76 23.84 -12.32
CA ARG A 275 -3.11 25.09 -11.97
C ARG A 275 -2.14 25.53 -13.08
N ASP A 276 -1.82 26.82 -13.11
CA ASP A 276 -0.67 27.30 -13.91
C ASP A 276 0.60 26.58 -13.45
N ASN A 277 1.58 26.43 -14.32
CA ASN A 277 2.85 25.73 -14.07
C ASN A 277 2.68 24.34 -13.43
N ASN A 278 1.75 23.51 -13.97
CA ASN A 278 1.38 22.22 -13.37
C ASN A 278 1.30 21.08 -14.39
N THR A 279 2.08 21.16 -15.47
CA THR A 279 2.14 20.06 -16.45
C THR A 279 2.80 18.84 -15.84
N TYR A 280 2.37 17.66 -16.29
CA TYR A 280 2.87 16.37 -15.84
C TYR A 280 3.00 15.41 -17.01
N ASN A 281 4.13 14.74 -17.12
CA ASN A 281 4.42 13.80 -18.18
C ASN A 281 5.27 12.65 -17.63
N ASN A 282 4.65 11.49 -17.42
CA ASN A 282 5.28 10.30 -16.84
C ASN A 282 5.21 9.13 -17.83
N LEU A 283 6.32 8.45 -18.01
CA LEU A 283 6.41 7.17 -18.70
C LEU A 283 6.96 6.14 -17.73
N ARG A 284 6.18 5.07 -17.50
CA ARG A 284 6.58 3.91 -16.69
C ARG A 284 6.69 2.68 -17.57
N LEU A 285 7.75 1.93 -17.37
CA LEU A 285 7.94 0.59 -17.91
C LEU A 285 8.21 -0.36 -16.75
N PHE A 286 7.35 -1.35 -16.57
CA PHE A 286 7.51 -2.40 -15.58
C PHE A 286 7.58 -3.77 -16.25
N GLY A 287 8.49 -4.61 -15.80
CA GLY A 287 8.62 -5.99 -16.22
C GLY A 287 8.93 -6.92 -15.06
N GLU A 288 8.30 -8.09 -15.05
CA GLU A 288 8.61 -9.18 -14.13
C GLU A 288 8.64 -10.49 -14.90
N ILE A 289 9.70 -11.26 -14.70
CA ILE A 289 9.86 -12.60 -15.23
C ILE A 289 10.16 -13.54 -14.08
N SER A 290 9.40 -14.62 -13.94
CA SER A 290 9.57 -15.63 -12.92
C SER A 290 9.68 -17.02 -13.57
N TYR A 291 10.70 -17.78 -13.18
CA TYR A 291 10.96 -19.12 -13.70
C TYR A 291 11.06 -20.14 -12.57
N LYS A 292 10.28 -21.22 -12.64
CA LYS A 292 10.33 -22.34 -11.71
C LYS A 292 11.41 -23.32 -12.16
N LEU A 293 12.61 -23.22 -11.57
CA LEU A 293 13.74 -24.14 -11.84
C LEU A 293 13.41 -25.58 -11.44
N LYS A 294 12.72 -25.74 -10.30
CA LYS A 294 12.22 -27.00 -9.75
C LYS A 294 10.89 -26.71 -9.04
N LYS A 295 10.17 -27.75 -8.63
CA LYS A 295 8.88 -27.61 -7.89
C LYS A 295 8.98 -26.71 -6.67
N ASN A 296 10.18 -26.64 -6.06
CA ASN A 296 10.46 -25.93 -4.82
C ASN A 296 11.50 -24.82 -4.95
N ILE A 297 11.94 -24.49 -6.16
CA ILE A 297 12.96 -23.44 -6.40
C ILE A 297 12.46 -22.55 -7.55
N SER A 298 12.35 -21.28 -7.32
CA SER A 298 12.03 -20.26 -8.33
C SER A 298 13.02 -19.11 -8.31
N ILE A 299 13.23 -18.52 -9.47
CA ILE A 299 13.99 -17.30 -9.66
C ILE A 299 13.08 -16.29 -10.35
N SER A 300 13.09 -15.05 -9.86
CA SER A 300 12.35 -13.96 -10.47
C SER A 300 13.22 -12.74 -10.67
N TYR A 301 12.98 -12.02 -11.75
CA TYR A 301 13.63 -10.74 -12.06
C TYR A 301 12.56 -9.68 -12.25
N ILE A 302 12.75 -8.53 -11.62
CA ILE A 302 11.92 -7.35 -11.81
C ILE A 302 12.74 -6.18 -12.36
N GLN A 303 12.11 -5.40 -13.24
CA GLN A 303 12.62 -4.15 -13.78
C GLN A 303 11.53 -3.10 -13.70
N ASN A 304 11.81 -1.95 -13.08
CA ASN A 304 10.90 -0.80 -13.05
C ASN A 304 11.65 0.45 -13.48
N ASN A 305 11.22 1.07 -14.56
CA ASN A 305 11.81 2.29 -15.12
C ASN A 305 10.75 3.39 -15.14
N ILE A 306 11.09 4.56 -14.60
CA ILE A 306 10.21 5.72 -14.53
C ILE A 306 10.96 6.90 -15.10
N LYS A 307 10.33 7.59 -16.06
CA LYS A 307 10.79 8.88 -16.57
C LYS A 307 9.69 9.91 -16.34
N LEU A 308 9.97 10.90 -15.50
CA LEU A 308 9.08 12.02 -15.19
C LEU A 308 9.66 13.33 -15.72
N ASN A 309 8.74 14.18 -16.20
CA ASN A 309 8.96 15.61 -16.39
C ASN A 309 7.69 16.32 -15.93
N ALA A 310 7.81 17.21 -14.93
CA ALA A 310 6.67 17.87 -14.32
C ALA A 310 7.01 19.28 -13.87
N LEU A 311 6.09 20.22 -14.08
CA LEU A 311 6.17 21.56 -13.53
C LEU A 311 5.51 21.60 -12.15
N ILE A 312 6.02 22.47 -11.27
CA ILE A 312 5.60 22.60 -9.88
C ILE A 312 4.91 23.93 -9.63
N PRO A 313 3.60 23.95 -9.34
CA PRO A 313 2.86 25.19 -9.08
C PRO A 313 3.14 25.80 -7.69
N SER A 314 3.72 25.02 -6.77
CA SER A 314 3.98 25.35 -5.36
C SER A 314 2.73 25.76 -4.57
N SER A 315 2.90 26.21 -3.33
CA SER A 315 1.81 26.63 -2.44
C SER A 315 1.37 28.08 -2.67
N LEU A 316 0.14 28.42 -2.24
CA LEU A 316 -0.44 29.76 -2.37
C LEU A 316 -0.62 30.43 -1.00
N SER A 317 -0.62 31.78 -1.01
CA SER A 317 -1.13 32.59 0.10
C SER A 317 -2.64 32.38 0.25
N TYR A 318 -3.19 32.79 1.39
CA TYR A 318 -4.63 32.69 1.64
C TYR A 318 -5.46 33.43 0.57
N ASP A 319 -5.07 34.64 0.22
CA ASP A 319 -5.79 35.45 -0.78
C ASP A 319 -5.83 34.79 -2.14
N ASN A 320 -4.68 34.29 -2.64
CA ASN A 320 -4.64 33.56 -3.91
C ASN A 320 -5.38 32.23 -3.85
N TYR A 321 -5.32 31.52 -2.72
CA TYR A 321 -6.09 30.29 -2.52
C TYR A 321 -7.61 30.52 -2.61
N VAL A 322 -8.10 31.64 -2.06
CA VAL A 322 -9.55 31.96 -2.09
C VAL A 322 -9.96 32.54 -3.43
N ASN A 323 -9.22 33.49 -3.98
CA ASN A 323 -9.63 34.30 -5.13
C ASN A 323 -9.14 33.74 -6.47
N ASN A 324 -7.96 33.11 -6.50
CA ASN A 324 -7.37 32.56 -7.75
C ASN A 324 -6.70 31.18 -7.49
N PRO A 325 -7.47 30.15 -7.14
CA PRO A 325 -6.90 28.83 -6.77
C PRO A 325 -6.22 28.09 -7.93
N SER A 326 -6.45 28.48 -9.16
CA SER A 326 -5.77 27.94 -10.35
C SER A 326 -4.38 28.54 -10.59
N SER A 327 -4.01 29.63 -9.93
CA SER A 327 -2.69 30.24 -10.09
C SER A 327 -1.57 29.36 -9.54
N ALA A 328 -0.37 29.57 -10.07
CA ALA A 328 0.87 29.09 -9.44
C ALA A 328 1.51 30.18 -8.57
N ALA A 329 2.45 29.80 -7.74
CA ALA A 329 3.33 30.76 -7.08
C ALA A 329 4.19 31.45 -8.15
N TYR A 330 4.16 32.77 -8.18
CA TYR A 330 4.86 33.58 -9.20
C TYR A 330 6.34 33.19 -9.33
N SER A 331 7.04 32.99 -8.23
CA SER A 331 8.46 32.64 -8.24
C SER A 331 8.75 31.29 -8.96
N TRP A 332 7.80 30.35 -8.98
CA TRP A 332 7.92 29.08 -9.70
C TRP A 332 7.47 29.21 -11.17
N ALA A 333 6.38 29.92 -11.40
CA ALA A 333 5.83 30.08 -12.73
C ALA A 333 6.77 30.91 -13.65
N SER A 334 7.41 31.97 -13.09
CA SER A 334 8.29 32.86 -13.85
C SER A 334 9.53 32.19 -14.44
N ILE A 335 9.94 31.06 -13.88
CA ILE A 335 11.12 30.29 -14.32
C ILE A 335 10.74 28.94 -14.94
N ASN A 336 9.45 28.64 -15.14
CA ASN A 336 8.97 27.30 -15.45
C ASN A 336 9.54 26.26 -14.47
N GLY A 337 9.50 26.58 -13.17
CA GLY A 337 10.05 25.73 -12.12
C GLY A 337 9.41 24.35 -12.09
N GLY A 338 10.24 23.32 -11.99
CA GLY A 338 9.78 21.93 -12.07
C GLY A 338 10.92 20.94 -11.94
N GLU A 339 10.60 19.67 -12.07
CA GLU A 339 11.55 18.57 -11.95
C GLU A 339 11.49 17.62 -13.15
N GLU A 340 12.65 17.08 -13.49
CA GLU A 340 12.78 15.95 -14.41
C GLU A 340 13.62 14.87 -13.74
N TYR A 341 13.13 13.62 -13.73
CA TYR A 341 13.92 12.51 -13.22
C TYR A 341 13.77 11.22 -14.01
N ASN A 342 14.81 10.38 -13.86
CA ASN A 342 14.83 8.99 -14.30
C ASN A 342 15.14 8.10 -13.08
N LYS A 343 14.23 7.16 -12.80
CA LYS A 343 14.41 6.13 -11.76
C LYS A 343 14.42 4.75 -12.39
N ASN A 344 15.41 3.94 -12.01
CA ASN A 344 15.52 2.53 -12.42
C ASN A 344 15.67 1.66 -11.20
N LEU A 345 14.90 0.58 -11.14
CA LEU A 345 15.00 -0.49 -10.16
C LEU A 345 15.13 -1.81 -10.89
N SER A 346 16.21 -2.54 -10.63
CA SER A 346 16.42 -3.92 -11.09
C SER A 346 16.56 -4.82 -9.87
N GLY A 347 15.90 -5.97 -9.87
CA GLY A 347 15.97 -6.89 -8.75
C GLY A 347 15.86 -8.35 -9.15
N LEU A 348 16.74 -9.18 -8.60
CA LEU A 348 16.77 -10.62 -8.78
C LEU A 348 16.44 -11.30 -7.46
N THR A 349 15.42 -12.16 -7.45
CA THR A 349 15.00 -12.89 -6.25
C THR A 349 15.07 -14.39 -6.48
N LEU A 350 15.73 -15.10 -5.59
CA LEU A 350 15.76 -16.56 -5.51
C LEU A 350 14.90 -17.00 -4.32
N GLU A 351 13.92 -17.85 -4.58
CA GLU A 351 13.08 -18.45 -3.54
C GLU A 351 13.23 -19.96 -3.52
N THR A 352 13.38 -20.51 -2.30
CA THR A 352 13.32 -21.97 -2.09
C THR A 352 12.22 -22.27 -1.08
N ASN A 353 11.44 -23.28 -1.35
CA ASN A 353 10.30 -23.67 -0.51
C ASN A 353 10.34 -25.15 -0.19
N SER A 354 10.48 -25.51 1.08
CA SER A 354 10.25 -26.88 1.56
C SER A 354 9.25 -26.84 2.74
N LYS A 355 8.84 -28.01 3.21
CA LYS A 355 7.88 -28.09 4.33
C LYS A 355 8.42 -27.50 5.62
N ILE A 356 9.73 -27.58 5.85
CA ILE A 356 10.38 -27.19 7.11
C ILE A 356 11.19 -25.92 6.95
N TYR A 357 11.80 -25.73 5.78
CA TYR A 357 12.73 -24.62 5.53
C TYR A 357 12.43 -23.95 4.20
N SER A 358 12.35 -22.64 4.21
CA SER A 358 12.23 -21.82 3.00
C SER A 358 13.16 -20.61 3.08
N THR A 359 13.63 -20.16 1.92
CA THR A 359 14.45 -18.96 1.82
C THR A 359 13.94 -18.03 0.74
N LYS A 360 14.14 -16.73 0.95
CA LYS A 360 13.92 -15.69 -0.05
C LYS A 360 15.11 -14.73 -0.03
N SER A 361 15.88 -14.70 -1.12
CA SER A 361 17.06 -13.85 -1.27
C SER A 361 16.87 -12.92 -2.45
N SER A 362 16.93 -11.62 -2.22
CA SER A 362 16.80 -10.61 -3.25
C SER A 362 18.05 -9.75 -3.33
N PHE A 363 18.60 -9.63 -4.53
CA PHE A 363 19.68 -8.70 -4.89
C PHE A 363 19.06 -7.58 -5.71
N TYR A 364 19.39 -6.33 -5.43
CA TYR A 364 18.81 -5.21 -6.16
C TYR A 364 19.81 -4.11 -6.44
N TYR A 365 19.56 -3.42 -7.55
CA TYR A 365 20.24 -2.21 -7.96
C TYR A 365 19.21 -1.14 -8.26
N LYS A 366 19.45 0.08 -7.75
CA LYS A 366 18.64 1.26 -8.05
C LYS A 366 19.51 2.39 -8.56
N LYS A 367 19.03 3.10 -9.56
CA LYS A 367 19.63 4.32 -10.08
C LYS A 367 18.59 5.41 -10.12
N PHE A 368 18.97 6.59 -9.63
CA PHE A 368 18.17 7.79 -9.66
C PHE A 368 19.00 8.94 -10.21
N LYS A 369 18.44 9.68 -11.16
CA LYS A 369 18.98 10.95 -11.65
C LYS A 369 17.87 11.95 -11.73
N SER A 370 18.09 13.15 -11.22
CA SER A 370 17.10 14.21 -11.18
C SER A 370 17.73 15.56 -11.48
N ASN A 371 16.96 16.40 -12.16
CA ASN A 371 17.22 17.82 -12.35
C ASN A 371 15.99 18.59 -11.86
N GLU A 372 16.17 19.59 -11.01
CA GLU A 372 15.07 20.41 -10.49
C GLU A 372 15.39 21.89 -10.66
N ASN A 373 14.55 22.60 -11.45
CA ASN A 373 14.62 24.05 -11.60
C ASN A 373 13.80 24.72 -10.50
N ARG A 374 14.49 25.38 -9.55
CA ARG A 374 13.89 25.98 -8.35
C ARG A 374 14.10 27.50 -8.34
N PRO A 375 13.23 28.29 -7.70
CA PRO A 375 13.35 29.76 -7.68
C PRO A 375 14.65 30.30 -7.11
N PHE A 376 15.40 29.51 -6.38
CA PHE A 376 16.61 29.93 -5.67
C PHE A 376 17.87 29.26 -6.18
N ASN A 377 17.77 28.14 -6.93
CA ASN A 377 18.89 27.44 -7.54
C ASN A 377 18.41 26.35 -8.51
N TYR A 378 19.32 25.74 -9.23
CA TYR A 378 19.12 24.54 -10.02
C TYR A 378 19.79 23.37 -9.30
N LEU A 379 19.05 22.28 -9.07
CA LEU A 379 19.52 21.09 -8.37
C LEU A 379 19.76 19.93 -9.34
N ILE A 380 20.89 19.26 -9.22
CA ILE A 380 21.19 17.98 -9.88
C ILE A 380 21.45 16.93 -8.83
N GLU A 381 20.82 15.77 -8.97
CA GLU A 381 21.01 14.62 -8.10
C GLU A 381 21.40 13.38 -8.92
N ASP A 382 22.32 12.58 -8.43
CA ASP A 382 22.68 11.26 -8.97
C ASP A 382 22.88 10.27 -7.81
N SER A 383 22.13 9.19 -7.82
CA SER A 383 22.22 8.15 -6.78
C SER A 383 22.30 6.76 -7.41
N ASN A 384 23.15 5.92 -6.82
CA ASN A 384 23.28 4.50 -7.13
C ASN A 384 23.21 3.70 -5.83
N THR A 385 22.24 2.78 -5.72
CA THR A 385 22.07 1.91 -4.56
C THR A 385 22.21 0.45 -4.95
N ASN A 386 23.04 -0.29 -4.24
CA ASN A 386 23.13 -1.76 -4.29
C ASN A 386 22.66 -2.34 -2.96
N GLY A 387 21.95 -3.45 -3.00
CA GLY A 387 21.53 -4.08 -1.76
C GLY A 387 21.19 -5.56 -1.89
N ILE A 388 21.11 -6.19 -0.74
CA ILE A 388 20.68 -7.57 -0.57
C ILE A 388 19.72 -7.66 0.62
N ARG A 389 18.64 -8.41 0.43
CA ARG A 389 17.71 -8.77 1.49
C ARG A 389 17.51 -10.28 1.46
N HIS A 390 17.83 -10.94 2.57
CA HIS A 390 17.70 -12.39 2.72
C HIS A 390 16.82 -12.72 3.93
N ILE A 391 15.92 -13.66 3.76
CA ILE A 391 15.03 -14.17 4.80
C ILE A 391 15.07 -15.69 4.75
N SER A 392 15.34 -16.33 5.90
CA SER A 392 15.22 -17.76 6.13
C SER A 392 14.05 -18.03 7.07
N THR A 393 13.17 -18.93 6.69
CA THR A 393 12.00 -19.34 7.49
C THR A 393 12.10 -20.83 7.85
N PHE A 394 12.03 -21.13 9.12
CA PHE A 394 11.97 -22.48 9.67
C PHE A 394 10.57 -22.71 10.24
N SER A 395 9.89 -23.74 9.76
CA SER A 395 8.53 -24.10 10.18
C SER A 395 8.51 -25.54 10.68
N LYS A 396 8.23 -25.71 11.99
CA LYS A 396 8.11 -27.04 12.59
C LYS A 396 7.00 -27.04 13.64
N ASN A 397 6.03 -27.90 13.45
CA ASN A 397 4.86 -28.00 14.33
C ASN A 397 4.16 -26.63 14.50
N ASN A 398 4.14 -26.14 15.73
CA ASN A 398 3.49 -24.86 16.11
C ASN A 398 4.45 -23.65 16.05
N PHE A 399 5.72 -23.86 15.72
CA PHE A 399 6.73 -22.80 15.65
C PHE A 399 7.05 -22.43 14.22
N ILE A 400 7.14 -21.12 13.98
CA ILE A 400 7.70 -20.55 12.76
C ILE A 400 8.72 -19.49 13.17
N ILE A 401 9.98 -19.66 12.74
CA ILE A 401 11.08 -18.75 13.05
C ILE A 401 11.58 -18.16 11.74
N ASN A 402 11.61 -16.84 11.67
CA ASN A 402 12.19 -16.09 10.57
C ASN A 402 13.48 -15.44 11.03
N LEU A 403 14.53 -15.58 10.24
CA LEU A 403 15.81 -14.90 10.40
C LEU A 403 16.09 -14.11 9.15
N GLY A 404 16.50 -12.87 9.28
CA GLY A 404 16.74 -12.04 8.10
C GLY A 404 17.89 -11.06 8.25
N ILE A 405 18.44 -10.69 7.10
CA ILE A 405 19.42 -9.63 6.94
C ILE A 405 18.99 -8.72 5.79
N ASP A 406 19.14 -7.43 5.98
CA ASP A 406 18.97 -6.40 4.95
C ASP A 406 20.21 -5.51 4.95
N TYR A 407 20.89 -5.43 3.81
CA TYR A 407 22.07 -4.58 3.63
C TYR A 407 21.90 -3.74 2.38
N SER A 408 22.22 -2.45 2.49
CA SER A 408 22.28 -1.56 1.34
C SER A 408 23.43 -0.58 1.44
N LYS A 409 23.99 -0.25 0.28
CA LYS A 409 24.99 0.80 0.09
C LYS A 409 24.51 1.73 -1.01
N GLU A 410 24.43 3.01 -0.71
CA GLU A 410 24.11 4.07 -1.67
C GLU A 410 25.30 5.01 -1.81
N ASN A 411 25.61 5.41 -3.05
CA ASN A 411 26.43 6.55 -3.36
C ASN A 411 25.51 7.62 -3.93
N TYR A 412 25.47 8.79 -3.32
CA TYR A 412 24.60 9.88 -3.67
C TYR A 412 25.42 11.15 -3.89
N LYS A 413 25.14 11.85 -4.98
CA LYS A 413 25.73 13.15 -5.31
C LYS A 413 24.63 14.19 -5.43
N TRP A 414 24.92 15.38 -4.97
CA TRP A 414 24.03 16.50 -4.98
C TRP A 414 24.80 17.76 -5.35
N GLU A 415 24.35 18.46 -6.40
CA GLU A 415 24.97 19.67 -6.92
C GLU A 415 23.93 20.76 -7.07
N THR A 416 24.25 21.99 -6.66
CA THR A 416 23.41 23.16 -6.88
C THR A 416 24.16 24.23 -7.66
N TYR A 417 23.39 24.90 -8.53
CA TYR A 417 23.90 25.93 -9.43
C TYR A 417 23.03 27.19 -9.33
N ARG A 418 23.66 28.36 -9.53
CA ARG A 418 22.96 29.63 -9.70
C ARG A 418 22.95 29.99 -11.17
N PHE A 419 21.79 30.36 -11.69
CA PHE A 419 21.72 30.92 -13.05
C PHE A 419 22.06 32.41 -13.00
N TYR A 420 23.07 32.81 -13.73
CA TYR A 420 23.32 34.18 -14.11
C TYR A 420 23.00 34.31 -15.60
N ASN A 421 21.91 35.05 -15.94
CA ASN A 421 21.57 35.46 -17.31
C ASN A 421 22.18 34.61 -18.44
N THR A 422 21.55 33.51 -18.74
CA THR A 422 21.64 32.69 -19.95
C THR A 422 22.97 32.06 -20.39
N GLU A 423 24.15 32.44 -19.86
CA GLU A 423 25.42 31.94 -20.41
C GLU A 423 26.46 31.36 -19.43
N SER A 424 26.33 31.52 -18.13
CA SER A 424 27.26 30.94 -17.17
C SER A 424 26.59 30.34 -15.95
N GLU A 425 26.64 29.02 -15.81
CA GLU A 425 26.24 28.31 -14.59
C GLU A 425 27.36 28.44 -13.54
N VAL A 426 27.07 29.07 -12.42
CA VAL A 426 27.99 29.10 -11.27
C VAL A 426 27.58 28.01 -10.29
N LYS A 427 28.45 27.02 -10.11
CA LYS A 427 28.28 25.98 -9.09
C LYS A 427 28.32 26.62 -7.71
N ILE A 428 27.26 26.41 -6.92
CA ILE A 428 27.13 26.89 -5.55
C ILE A 428 27.66 25.85 -4.56
N ASN A 429 27.24 24.59 -4.76
CA ASN A 429 27.56 23.51 -3.85
C ASN A 429 27.71 22.19 -4.63
N ASN A 430 28.60 21.32 -4.15
CA ASN A 430 28.74 19.95 -4.61
C ASN A 430 29.10 19.07 -3.41
N GLN A 431 28.26 18.08 -3.16
CA GLN A 431 28.49 17.13 -2.07
C GLN A 431 28.31 15.68 -2.53
N GLU A 432 29.04 14.81 -1.88
CA GLU A 432 28.97 13.36 -2.07
C GLU A 432 28.68 12.68 -0.73
N GLU A 433 27.74 11.76 -0.74
CA GLU A 433 27.38 10.95 0.42
C GLU A 433 27.50 9.47 0.10
N LYS A 434 28.03 8.70 1.07
CA LYS A 434 27.99 7.25 1.06
C LYS A 434 27.18 6.80 2.26
N ARG A 435 26.11 6.08 2.01
CA ARG A 435 25.12 5.66 3.02
C ARG A 435 25.15 4.14 3.10
N TYR A 436 25.29 3.61 4.32
CA TYR A 436 25.34 2.17 4.59
C TYR A 436 24.29 1.83 5.63
N ASN A 437 23.38 0.92 5.29
CA ASN A 437 22.39 0.39 6.20
C ASN A 437 22.59 -1.11 6.34
N ILE A 438 22.64 -1.62 7.58
CA ILE A 438 22.61 -3.04 7.87
C ILE A 438 21.58 -3.32 8.96
N SER A 439 20.74 -4.28 8.74
CA SER A 439 19.68 -4.72 9.66
C SER A 439 19.71 -6.22 9.79
N PHE A 440 19.82 -6.73 11.00
CA PHE A 440 19.57 -8.13 11.35
C PHE A 440 18.24 -8.20 12.08
N PHE A 441 17.40 -9.15 11.71
CA PHE A 441 16.10 -9.30 12.35
C PHE A 441 15.72 -10.77 12.54
N THR A 442 14.96 -11.00 13.60
CA THR A 442 14.34 -12.29 13.85
C THR A 442 12.91 -12.10 14.31
N GLN A 443 12.06 -13.05 13.92
CA GLN A 443 10.67 -13.10 14.36
C GLN A 443 10.26 -14.55 14.58
N THR A 444 9.72 -14.83 15.75
CA THR A 444 9.22 -16.15 16.12
C THR A 444 7.71 -16.07 16.30
N ASN A 445 6.98 -17.00 15.72
CA ASN A 445 5.55 -17.18 15.89
C ASN A 445 5.31 -18.53 16.54
N TYR A 446 4.51 -18.54 17.59
CA TYR A 446 4.03 -19.75 18.23
C TYR A 446 2.51 -19.80 18.20
N THR A 447 1.96 -20.85 17.61
CA THR A 447 0.52 -21.10 17.59
C THR A 447 0.19 -22.20 18.58
N PHE A 448 -0.65 -21.92 19.55
CA PHE A 448 -1.06 -22.92 20.55
C PHE A 448 -1.84 -24.08 19.91
N ASN A 449 -1.86 -25.23 20.59
CA ASN A 449 -2.49 -26.47 20.09
C ASN A 449 -3.99 -26.28 19.77
N ASN A 450 -4.69 -25.37 20.44
CA ASN A 450 -6.08 -25.01 20.14
C ASN A 450 -6.24 -24.26 18.79
N LYS A 451 -5.12 -23.88 18.14
CA LYS A 451 -5.05 -23.10 16.87
C LYS A 451 -5.78 -21.75 16.92
N ASN A 452 -6.24 -21.32 18.08
CA ASN A 452 -6.97 -20.06 18.28
C ASN A 452 -6.10 -18.95 18.87
N THR A 453 -4.98 -19.32 19.50
CA THR A 453 -4.06 -18.38 20.15
C THR A 453 -2.74 -18.37 19.42
N ASN A 454 -2.25 -17.19 19.06
CA ASN A 454 -0.94 -17.00 18.42
C ASN A 454 -0.18 -15.92 19.18
N ILE A 455 1.08 -16.22 19.54
CA ILE A 455 2.01 -15.26 20.12
C ILE A 455 3.14 -15.04 19.10
N GLN A 456 3.52 -13.79 18.92
CA GLN A 456 4.62 -13.40 18.06
C GLN A 456 5.60 -12.56 18.86
N PHE A 457 6.87 -12.91 18.76
CA PHE A 457 7.99 -12.16 19.30
C PHE A 457 8.94 -11.81 18.15
N GLY A 458 9.43 -10.58 18.12
CA GLY A 458 10.38 -10.13 17.12
C GLY A 458 11.38 -9.14 17.71
N ILE A 459 12.58 -9.11 17.14
CA ILE A 459 13.60 -8.13 17.46
C ILE A 459 14.45 -7.85 16.22
N SER A 460 14.86 -6.61 16.04
CA SER A 460 15.88 -6.24 15.06
C SER A 460 17.00 -5.42 15.68
N SER A 461 18.20 -5.55 15.09
CA SER A 461 19.37 -4.72 15.36
C SER A 461 19.75 -4.00 14.08
N ASN A 462 19.82 -2.69 14.13
CA ASN A 462 19.98 -1.84 12.96
C ASN A 462 21.17 -0.90 13.17
N LYS A 463 22.02 -0.78 12.15
CA LYS A 463 23.17 0.13 12.14
C LYS A 463 23.19 0.93 10.85
N ILE A 464 23.37 2.23 10.98
CA ILE A 464 23.40 3.17 9.87
C ILE A 464 24.68 3.98 9.97
N LYS A 465 25.37 4.11 8.83
CA LYS A 465 26.59 4.91 8.70
C LYS A 465 26.49 5.81 7.49
N TYR A 466 26.95 7.03 7.65
CA TYR A 466 27.10 8.01 6.58
C TYR A 466 28.56 8.43 6.49
N SER A 467 29.04 8.60 5.25
CA SER A 467 30.25 9.36 4.95
C SER A 467 29.82 10.51 4.05
N TRP A 468 30.03 11.72 4.50
CA TRP A 468 29.64 12.93 3.80
C TRP A 468 30.88 13.75 3.46
N LYS A 469 30.91 14.29 2.24
CA LYS A 469 32.00 15.13 1.74
C LYS A 469 31.42 16.33 1.02
N LEU A 470 31.80 17.51 1.46
CA LEU A 470 31.57 18.75 0.75
C LEU A 470 32.76 18.98 -0.20
N LEU A 471 32.54 18.83 -1.52
CA LEU A 471 33.57 18.90 -2.54
C LEU A 471 33.74 20.30 -3.10
N HIS A 472 32.69 21.14 -3.02
CA HIS A 472 32.66 22.54 -3.43
C HIS A 472 31.57 23.25 -2.67
N SER A 473 31.89 24.44 -2.14
CA SER A 473 30.89 25.40 -1.61
C SER A 473 31.43 26.82 -1.84
N VAL A 474 30.56 27.76 -2.12
CA VAL A 474 30.91 29.20 -2.22
C VAL A 474 30.89 29.90 -0.86
N ILE A 475 30.38 29.23 0.18
CA ILE A 475 30.17 29.80 1.52
C ILE A 475 30.98 29.00 2.54
N ASP A 476 30.91 27.65 2.52
CA ASP A 476 31.42 26.78 3.57
C ASP A 476 32.80 26.20 3.22
N PRO A 477 33.67 25.90 4.21
CA PRO A 477 34.93 25.24 3.99
C PRO A 477 34.72 23.78 3.52
N LEU A 478 35.67 23.26 2.73
CA LEU A 478 35.64 21.87 2.26
C LEU A 478 35.83 20.91 3.44
N ILE A 479 34.86 20.04 3.66
CA ILE A 479 34.77 19.17 4.84
C ILE A 479 34.52 17.72 4.41
N SER A 480 35.07 16.80 5.18
CA SER A 480 34.77 15.35 5.09
C SER A 480 34.49 14.82 6.47
N GLN A 481 33.30 14.28 6.66
CA GLN A 481 32.85 13.75 7.95
C GLN A 481 32.26 12.35 7.81
N ASN A 482 32.45 11.54 8.85
CA ASN A 482 31.81 10.23 8.97
C ASN A 482 30.94 10.26 10.21
N TYR A 483 29.72 9.77 10.05
CA TYR A 483 28.76 9.67 11.13
C TYR A 483 28.15 8.29 11.22
N SER A 484 27.92 7.81 12.44
CA SER A 484 27.31 6.49 12.67
C SER A 484 26.37 6.57 13.85
N TYR A 485 25.09 6.28 13.60
CA TYR A 485 24.18 5.99 14.69
C TYR A 485 24.54 4.66 15.32
N GLY A 486 24.51 4.58 16.65
CA GLY A 486 24.73 3.33 17.40
C GLY A 486 23.75 2.23 16.98
N ASN A 487 23.96 1.04 17.51
CA ASN A 487 23.03 -0.07 17.25
C ASN A 487 21.64 0.25 17.83
N ILE A 488 20.63 0.29 16.98
CA ILE A 488 19.24 0.56 17.37
C ILE A 488 18.53 -0.78 17.46
N LEU A 489 18.13 -1.17 18.68
CA LEU A 489 17.36 -2.37 18.94
C LEU A 489 15.86 -2.05 18.90
N SER A 490 15.08 -2.86 18.18
CA SER A 490 13.65 -2.67 18.04
C SER A 490 12.91 -3.98 18.35
N PRO A 491 12.51 -4.20 19.62
CA PRO A 491 11.74 -5.35 20.03
C PRO A 491 10.24 -5.19 19.70
N ARG A 492 9.57 -6.33 19.60
CA ARG A 492 8.11 -6.41 19.41
C ARG A 492 7.57 -7.67 20.08
N ILE A 493 6.40 -7.55 20.70
CA ILE A 493 5.60 -8.68 21.17
C ILE A 493 4.15 -8.46 20.77
N SER A 494 3.50 -9.50 20.31
CA SER A 494 2.07 -9.43 20.01
C SER A 494 1.36 -10.75 20.27
N LEU A 495 0.10 -10.65 20.64
CA LEU A 495 -0.83 -11.75 20.91
C LEU A 495 -2.06 -11.60 20.03
N ASN A 496 -2.51 -12.68 19.43
CA ASN A 496 -3.82 -12.76 18.77
C ASN A 496 -4.61 -13.93 19.35
N GLN A 497 -5.85 -13.66 19.74
CA GLN A 497 -6.80 -14.66 20.22
C GLN A 497 -8.02 -14.69 19.30
N LYS A 498 -8.23 -15.80 18.61
CA LYS A 498 -9.43 -16.04 17.80
C LYS A 498 -10.59 -16.50 18.69
N LEU A 499 -11.73 -15.86 18.54
CA LEU A 499 -12.98 -16.13 19.27
C LEU A 499 -14.09 -16.36 18.23
N ASN A 500 -14.29 -17.60 17.77
CA ASN A 500 -15.24 -17.91 16.68
C ASN A 500 -15.04 -17.06 15.41
N LYS A 501 -15.97 -16.13 15.14
CA LYS A 501 -15.97 -15.23 13.99
C LYS A 501 -15.22 -13.91 14.24
N GLN A 502 -14.55 -13.77 15.36
CA GLN A 502 -13.84 -12.56 15.81
C GLN A 502 -12.43 -12.90 16.24
N SER A 503 -11.55 -11.93 16.25
CA SER A 503 -10.22 -12.03 16.84
C SER A 503 -9.88 -10.75 17.58
N ILE A 504 -9.30 -10.89 18.75
CA ILE A 504 -8.74 -9.78 19.51
C ILE A 504 -7.23 -9.90 19.41
N TYR A 505 -6.54 -8.78 19.15
CA TYR A 505 -5.09 -8.74 19.22
C TYR A 505 -4.58 -7.63 20.10
N ILE A 506 -3.39 -7.85 20.66
CA ILE A 506 -2.60 -6.86 21.40
C ILE A 506 -1.22 -6.83 20.78
N ASN A 507 -0.68 -5.64 20.54
CA ASN A 507 0.65 -5.45 19.98
C ASN A 507 1.40 -4.36 20.75
N ILE A 508 2.62 -4.67 21.16
CA ILE A 508 3.57 -3.70 21.72
C ILE A 508 4.80 -3.75 20.83
N SER A 509 5.19 -2.65 20.23
CA SER A 509 6.30 -2.59 19.30
C SER A 509 7.12 -1.31 19.43
N HIS A 510 8.43 -1.44 19.31
CA HIS A 510 9.36 -0.33 19.23
C HIS A 510 9.82 -0.14 17.78
N GLY A 511 10.05 1.11 17.39
CA GLY A 511 10.59 1.46 16.09
C GLY A 511 11.41 2.74 16.12
N TYR A 512 12.02 3.03 14.97
CA TYR A 512 12.84 4.21 14.80
C TYR A 512 12.76 4.74 13.36
N SER A 513 13.16 6.00 13.19
CA SER A 513 13.47 6.59 11.89
C SER A 513 14.80 7.32 11.99
N SER A 514 15.71 7.04 11.06
CA SER A 514 16.99 7.74 10.98
C SER A 514 16.80 9.11 10.36
N PRO A 515 17.49 10.16 10.85
CA PRO A 515 17.54 11.43 10.16
C PRO A 515 18.20 11.29 8.78
N ASN A 516 17.80 12.13 7.84
CA ASN A 516 18.58 12.35 6.62
C ASN A 516 19.69 13.37 6.90
N ILE A 517 20.61 13.57 5.93
CA ILE A 517 21.75 14.45 6.14
C ILE A 517 21.30 15.90 6.42
N ASN A 518 20.29 16.39 5.71
CA ASN A 518 19.78 17.76 5.89
C ASN A 518 19.14 17.96 7.27
N GLU A 519 18.64 16.89 7.90
CA GLU A 519 18.14 16.91 9.28
C GLU A 519 19.28 16.80 10.30
N THR A 520 20.53 16.61 9.89
CA THR A 520 21.70 16.50 10.77
C THR A 520 22.67 17.66 10.65
N LEU A 521 22.47 18.60 9.72
CA LEU A 521 23.31 19.76 9.57
C LEU A 521 22.99 20.83 10.63
N ASP A 522 24.04 21.49 11.14
CA ASP A 522 23.94 22.70 11.96
C ASP A 522 23.89 23.99 11.10
N GLU A 523 23.94 25.15 11.75
CA GLU A 523 23.87 26.45 11.09
C GLU A 523 25.09 26.71 10.19
N ASP A 524 26.22 26.10 10.50
CA ASP A 524 27.49 26.20 9.74
C ASP A 524 27.60 25.16 8.63
N GLY A 525 26.53 24.39 8.40
CA GLY A 525 26.51 23.32 7.38
C GLY A 525 27.30 22.07 7.78
N LEU A 526 27.69 21.93 9.05
CA LEU A 526 28.41 20.81 9.60
C LEU A 526 27.44 19.72 10.10
N VAL A 527 27.87 18.47 10.10
CA VAL A 527 27.08 17.40 10.72
C VAL A 527 27.08 17.57 12.23
N ASN A 528 25.94 17.84 12.82
CA ASN A 528 25.72 17.87 14.25
C ASN A 528 25.70 16.46 14.84
N PRO A 529 26.72 16.02 15.62
CA PRO A 529 26.80 14.67 16.17
C PRO A 529 25.76 14.38 17.25
N ASP A 530 25.12 15.41 17.80
CA ASP A 530 24.14 15.27 18.89
C ASP A 530 22.73 14.93 18.38
N ILE A 531 22.51 15.01 17.07
CA ILE A 531 21.24 14.63 16.46
C ILE A 531 21.02 13.11 16.59
N LYS A 532 19.92 12.75 17.24
CA LYS A 532 19.52 11.37 17.50
C LYS A 532 18.41 10.91 16.57
N PRO A 533 18.36 9.63 16.19
CA PRO A 533 17.20 9.08 15.51
C PRO A 533 15.93 9.26 16.33
N GLU A 534 14.83 9.54 15.66
CA GLU A 534 13.50 9.43 16.28
C GLU A 534 13.23 7.99 16.68
N THR A 535 12.75 7.76 17.89
CA THR A 535 12.37 6.44 18.37
C THR A 535 10.99 6.48 19.00
N GLY A 536 10.29 5.35 19.00
CA GLY A 536 8.97 5.34 19.62
C GLY A 536 8.46 3.95 19.95
N TRP A 537 7.57 3.93 20.93
CA TRP A 537 6.79 2.76 21.32
C TRP A 537 5.35 2.91 20.84
N ASN A 538 4.79 1.82 20.34
CA ASN A 538 3.38 1.70 19.98
C ASN A 538 2.74 0.62 20.85
N TYR A 539 1.64 0.96 21.50
CA TYR A 539 0.77 0.09 22.27
C TYR A 539 -0.58 0.04 21.56
N GLU A 540 -1.04 -1.13 21.21
CA GLU A 540 -2.24 -1.27 20.39
C GLU A 540 -3.08 -2.48 20.82
N ILE A 541 -4.39 -2.29 20.82
CA ILE A 541 -5.38 -3.34 20.93
C ILE A 541 -6.37 -3.23 19.77
N GLY A 542 -6.72 -4.36 19.16
CA GLY A 542 -7.68 -4.34 18.07
C GLY A 542 -8.63 -5.52 18.08
N LEU A 543 -9.77 -5.31 17.44
CA LEU A 543 -10.84 -6.26 17.27
C LEU A 543 -11.16 -6.39 15.77
N ILE A 544 -10.98 -7.58 15.23
CA ILE A 544 -11.29 -7.91 13.83
C ILE A 544 -12.37 -8.98 13.84
N GLY A 545 -13.44 -8.80 13.07
CA GLY A 545 -14.47 -9.80 13.06
C GLY A 545 -15.65 -9.53 12.15
N ARG A 546 -16.66 -10.39 12.31
CA ARG A 546 -17.94 -10.28 11.62
C ARG A 546 -19.07 -10.72 12.53
N ASN A 547 -20.28 -10.24 12.27
CA ASN A 547 -21.45 -10.67 13.00
C ASN A 547 -21.86 -12.11 12.60
N LYS A 548 -22.78 -12.70 13.34
CA LYS A 548 -23.25 -14.09 13.13
C LYS A 548 -23.73 -14.36 11.70
N ASN A 549 -24.41 -13.39 11.10
CA ASN A 549 -25.02 -13.50 9.75
C ASN A 549 -24.08 -13.08 8.62
N ASN A 550 -22.82 -12.71 8.89
CA ASN A 550 -21.83 -12.21 7.94
C ASN A 550 -22.29 -10.94 7.16
N ILE A 551 -23.28 -10.21 7.70
CA ILE A 551 -23.80 -8.97 7.11
C ILE A 551 -22.85 -7.80 7.43
N LEU A 552 -22.27 -7.79 8.62
CA LEU A 552 -21.35 -6.75 9.08
C LEU A 552 -19.97 -7.37 9.34
N SER A 553 -18.93 -6.82 8.69
CA SER A 553 -17.54 -7.04 9.07
C SER A 553 -16.93 -5.76 9.59
N TYR A 554 -16.00 -5.88 10.52
CA TYR A 554 -15.36 -4.75 11.19
C TYR A 554 -13.90 -5.04 11.53
N ASN A 555 -13.10 -3.97 11.53
CA ASN A 555 -11.74 -3.94 12.03
C ASN A 555 -11.58 -2.64 12.81
N ILE A 556 -11.43 -2.71 14.13
CA ILE A 556 -11.36 -1.56 15.04
C ILE A 556 -10.05 -1.66 15.81
N GLY A 557 -9.28 -0.58 15.83
CA GLY A 557 -8.04 -0.47 16.58
C GLY A 557 -8.01 0.75 17.48
N LEU A 558 -7.55 0.56 18.70
CA LEU A 558 -7.17 1.62 19.64
C LEU A 558 -5.67 1.56 19.81
N TYR A 559 -5.01 2.69 19.72
CA TYR A 559 -3.56 2.74 19.87
C TYR A 559 -3.09 3.99 20.61
N TYR A 560 -1.93 3.87 21.19
CA TYR A 560 -1.16 4.96 21.80
C TYR A 560 0.30 4.82 21.37
N MET A 561 0.83 5.86 20.71
CA MET A 561 2.26 5.91 20.38
C MET A 561 2.92 7.05 21.16
N GLU A 562 4.11 6.78 21.67
CA GLU A 562 4.99 7.76 22.28
C GLU A 562 6.26 7.89 21.45
N ILE A 563 6.54 9.08 20.92
CA ILE A 563 7.71 9.37 20.11
C ILE A 563 8.67 10.27 20.87
N LYS A 564 9.95 9.91 20.86
CA LYS A 564 11.05 10.66 21.45
C LYS A 564 12.02 11.15 20.38
N ASN A 565 12.75 12.20 20.69
CA ASN A 565 13.72 12.83 19.81
C ASN A 565 13.07 13.27 18.47
N LEU A 566 11.87 13.86 18.53
CA LEU A 566 11.17 14.36 17.35
C LEU A 566 12.12 15.24 16.52
N LEU A 567 12.33 14.87 15.27
CA LEU A 567 13.16 15.64 14.34
C LEU A 567 12.33 16.76 13.70
N VAL A 568 12.85 17.95 13.77
CA VAL A 568 12.26 19.15 13.17
C VAL A 568 13.30 19.79 12.28
N ALA A 569 13.01 19.85 10.99
CA ALA A 569 13.78 20.67 10.06
C ALA A 569 13.32 22.13 10.20
N GLN A 570 14.13 22.95 10.83
CA GLN A 570 13.90 24.38 10.95
C GLN A 570 14.43 25.09 9.71
N ARG A 571 13.56 25.80 9.02
CA ARG A 571 13.97 26.57 7.86
C ARG A 571 14.59 27.90 8.31
N THR A 572 15.86 28.09 8.06
CA THR A 572 16.62 29.29 8.44
C THR A 572 16.65 30.32 7.30
N SER A 573 16.68 29.87 6.03
CA SER A 573 16.65 30.71 4.85
C SER A 573 15.82 30.10 3.70
N PHE A 574 15.93 30.62 2.49
CA PHE A 574 15.17 30.12 1.32
C PHE A 574 15.39 28.63 1.03
N ASP A 575 16.59 28.11 1.29
CA ASP A 575 16.98 26.72 0.98
C ASP A 575 17.75 26.03 2.10
N THR A 576 17.96 26.70 3.23
CA THR A 576 18.73 26.16 4.35
C THR A 576 17.80 25.67 5.45
N PHE A 577 18.04 24.44 5.89
CA PHE A 577 17.33 23.80 7.00
C PHE A 577 18.36 23.34 8.02
N VAL A 578 18.05 23.53 9.29
CA VAL A 578 18.81 23.00 10.43
C VAL A 578 17.97 21.97 11.14
N GLY A 579 18.54 20.79 11.35
CA GLY A 579 17.87 19.72 12.09
C GLY A 579 18.02 19.91 13.60
N VAL A 580 16.94 19.75 14.33
CA VAL A 580 16.95 19.74 15.81
C VAL A 580 16.10 18.58 16.32
N ASN A 581 16.53 17.95 17.42
CA ASN A 581 15.67 17.05 18.18
C ASN A 581 14.80 17.88 19.13
N ALA A 582 13.56 18.08 18.80
CA ALA A 582 12.65 19.01 19.44
C ALA A 582 11.64 18.32 20.38
N GLY A 583 12.08 17.33 21.16
CA GLY A 583 11.29 16.83 22.28
C GLY A 583 10.49 15.55 22.01
N LYS A 584 9.26 15.50 22.56
CA LYS A 584 8.43 14.29 22.69
C LYS A 584 7.00 14.56 22.22
N THR A 585 6.41 13.56 21.53
CA THR A 585 5.00 13.63 21.14
C THR A 585 4.22 12.40 21.59
N SER A 586 2.91 12.58 21.82
CA SER A 586 1.96 11.51 22.12
C SER A 586 0.92 11.41 21.01
N HIS A 587 0.63 10.17 20.58
CA HIS A 587 -0.25 9.88 19.45
C HIS A 587 -1.35 8.88 19.84
N PRO A 588 -2.31 9.25 20.71
CA PRO A 588 -3.50 8.41 20.94
C PRO A 588 -4.48 8.52 19.77
N GLY A 589 -5.06 7.38 19.39
CA GLY A 589 -6.03 7.37 18.31
C GLY A 589 -6.92 6.14 18.27
N ILE A 590 -8.01 6.27 17.52
CA ILE A 590 -8.95 5.21 17.19
C ILE A 590 -9.13 5.12 15.68
N GLU A 591 -9.12 3.92 15.17
CA GLU A 591 -9.31 3.57 13.75
C GLU A 591 -10.42 2.55 13.62
N GLY A 592 -11.22 2.67 12.57
CA GLY A 592 -12.26 1.70 12.29
C GLY A 592 -12.56 1.55 10.81
N GLN A 593 -12.79 0.30 10.40
CA GLN A 593 -13.27 -0.08 9.07
C GLN A 593 -14.51 -0.94 9.25
N PHE A 594 -15.58 -0.64 8.52
CA PHE A 594 -16.85 -1.36 8.56
C PHE A 594 -17.30 -1.64 7.14
N ASN A 595 -17.72 -2.88 6.89
CA ASN A 595 -18.36 -3.27 5.65
C ASN A 595 -19.72 -3.86 5.99
N LEU A 596 -20.78 -3.21 5.53
CA LEU A 596 -22.15 -3.62 5.75
C LEU A 596 -22.77 -4.07 4.43
N LEU A 597 -23.23 -5.31 4.38
CA LEU A 597 -24.05 -5.82 3.31
C LEU A 597 -25.50 -5.45 3.58
N ILE A 598 -26.03 -4.46 2.86
CA ILE A 598 -27.39 -3.96 3.08
C ILE A 598 -28.41 -4.91 2.42
N TYR A 599 -28.11 -5.31 1.16
CA TYR A 599 -29.01 -6.13 0.38
C TYR A 599 -28.23 -7.00 -0.62
N LYS A 600 -28.58 -8.29 -0.71
CA LYS A 600 -27.98 -9.23 -1.66
C LYS A 600 -28.93 -10.40 -1.94
N PRO A 601 -29.87 -10.24 -2.88
CA PRO A 601 -30.83 -11.29 -3.19
C PRO A 601 -30.20 -12.45 -3.95
N ASN A 602 -29.13 -12.21 -4.73
CA ASN A 602 -28.44 -13.19 -5.54
C ASN A 602 -26.95 -12.84 -5.70
N SER A 603 -26.20 -13.61 -6.48
CA SER A 603 -24.77 -13.38 -6.72
C SER A 603 -24.46 -12.07 -7.47
N ASP A 604 -25.39 -11.55 -8.24
CA ASP A 604 -25.16 -10.50 -9.22
C ASP A 604 -25.68 -9.13 -8.77
N ASN A 605 -26.58 -9.11 -7.80
CA ASN A 605 -27.16 -7.87 -7.26
C ASN A 605 -26.77 -7.71 -5.80
N GLU A 606 -26.20 -6.55 -5.46
CA GLU A 606 -25.85 -6.24 -4.07
C GLU A 606 -25.85 -4.73 -3.80
N ILE A 607 -26.19 -4.37 -2.58
CA ILE A 607 -25.99 -3.03 -2.03
C ILE A 607 -25.08 -3.17 -0.82
N THR A 608 -23.95 -2.49 -0.84
CA THR A 608 -22.96 -2.51 0.24
C THR A 608 -22.58 -1.12 0.67
N LEU A 609 -22.37 -0.94 1.98
CA LEU A 609 -21.81 0.27 2.57
C LEU A 609 -20.44 -0.08 3.17
N GLU A 610 -19.40 0.51 2.64
CA GLU A 610 -18.04 0.45 3.17
C GLU A 610 -17.75 1.78 3.87
N SER A 611 -17.36 1.77 5.14
CA SER A 611 -17.10 2.98 5.91
C SER A 611 -15.82 2.84 6.72
N ASN A 612 -14.98 3.85 6.62
CA ASN A 612 -13.72 3.97 7.33
C ASN A 612 -13.72 5.25 8.16
N PHE A 613 -13.22 5.20 9.36
CA PHE A 613 -13.06 6.39 10.18
C PHE A 613 -11.75 6.36 10.97
N PHE A 614 -11.26 7.53 11.27
CA PHE A 614 -10.07 7.77 12.05
C PHE A 614 -10.28 9.03 12.90
N LYS A 615 -9.93 8.95 14.17
CA LYS A 615 -9.93 10.07 15.10
C LYS A 615 -8.67 10.03 15.96
N ASN A 616 -8.05 11.17 16.16
CA ASN A 616 -6.85 11.28 16.98
C ASN A 616 -6.90 12.48 17.94
N TRP A 617 -5.95 12.45 18.92
CA TRP A 617 -5.71 13.50 19.91
C TRP A 617 -4.20 13.72 20.08
N TYR A 618 -3.47 13.83 18.96
CA TYR A 618 -2.00 13.98 18.95
C TYR A 618 -1.56 15.31 19.47
N LYS A 619 -0.53 15.29 20.31
CA LYS A 619 0.02 16.47 20.96
C LYS A 619 1.53 16.43 21.05
N PHE A 620 2.13 17.60 21.08
CA PHE A 620 3.46 17.77 21.63
C PHE A 620 3.38 17.58 23.14
N VAL A 621 4.23 16.72 23.71
CA VAL A 621 4.32 16.50 25.17
C VAL A 621 5.38 17.44 25.76
N ASP A 622 6.51 17.55 25.05
CA ASP A 622 7.64 18.40 25.39
C ASP A 622 8.19 18.94 24.07
N PHE A 623 8.03 20.21 23.80
CA PHE A 623 8.47 20.79 22.54
C PHE A 623 8.83 22.28 22.73
N ASN A 624 10.11 22.53 22.87
CA ASN A 624 10.65 23.88 22.83
C ASN A 624 11.36 24.12 21.49
N ASN A 625 10.99 25.17 20.79
CA ASN A 625 11.57 25.53 19.52
C ASN A 625 11.93 27.03 19.52
N LEU A 626 13.22 27.38 19.38
CA LEU A 626 13.72 28.75 19.41
C LEU A 626 13.27 29.56 20.67
N GLY A 627 13.28 28.90 21.84
CA GLY A 627 12.90 29.52 23.11
C GLY A 627 11.39 29.63 23.34
N ILE A 628 10.56 29.18 22.41
CA ILE A 628 9.10 29.17 22.54
C ILE A 628 8.66 27.75 22.90
N ASP A 629 7.90 27.63 24.00
CA ASP A 629 7.30 26.35 24.41
C ASP A 629 5.97 26.13 23.70
N PHE A 630 5.91 25.03 22.91
CA PHE A 630 4.73 24.56 22.19
C PHE A 630 4.12 23.30 22.83
N SER A 631 4.54 22.92 24.01
CA SER A 631 4.03 21.76 24.75
C SER A 631 2.51 21.82 24.90
N ASN A 632 1.85 20.68 24.85
CA ASN A 632 0.39 20.52 24.87
C ASN A 632 -0.37 20.97 23.60
N ASN A 633 0.27 21.66 22.68
CA ASN A 633 -0.34 21.98 21.39
C ASN A 633 -0.60 20.72 20.55
N LEU A 634 -1.60 20.79 19.66
CA LEU A 634 -1.91 19.74 18.70
C LEU A 634 -0.78 19.57 17.70
N LEU A 635 -0.50 18.33 17.31
CA LEU A 635 0.54 18.01 16.33
C LEU A 635 0.23 18.66 14.98
N THR A 636 1.16 19.46 14.49
CA THR A 636 1.02 20.23 13.25
C THR A 636 0.96 19.32 12.01
N GLY A 637 0.12 19.69 11.04
CA GLY A 637 0.03 19.02 9.76
C GLY A 637 -0.83 17.75 9.74
N VAL A 638 -1.51 17.41 10.84
CA VAL A 638 -2.33 16.21 10.95
C VAL A 638 -3.81 16.57 11.10
N PRO A 639 -4.73 16.00 10.27
CA PRO A 639 -6.16 16.23 10.45
C PRO A 639 -6.64 15.61 11.77
N SER A 640 -7.52 16.32 12.48
CA SER A 640 -8.08 15.86 13.77
C SER A 640 -8.95 14.59 13.62
N TYR A 641 -9.50 14.35 12.47
CA TYR A 641 -10.21 13.12 12.05
C TYR A 641 -10.24 13.01 10.53
N THR A 642 -10.42 11.79 10.03
CA THR A 642 -10.80 11.51 8.65
C THR A 642 -11.91 10.47 8.62
N TYR A 643 -12.76 10.52 7.63
CA TYR A 643 -13.69 9.44 7.31
C TYR A 643 -13.88 9.30 5.81
N SER A 644 -14.17 8.09 5.38
CA SER A 644 -14.63 7.77 4.03
C SER A 644 -15.79 6.80 4.10
N SER A 645 -16.79 6.99 3.23
CA SER A 645 -17.91 6.05 3.10
C SER A 645 -18.26 5.88 1.65
N HIS A 646 -18.48 4.64 1.23
CA HIS A 646 -18.79 4.24 -0.14
C HIS A 646 -20.06 3.43 -0.13
N LEU A 647 -21.13 4.01 -0.70
CA LEU A 647 -22.37 3.29 -0.97
C LEU A 647 -22.31 2.76 -2.40
N LYS A 648 -22.23 1.43 -2.52
CA LYS A 648 -22.08 0.72 -3.78
C LYS A 648 -23.36 -0.02 -4.11
N PHE A 649 -23.82 0.17 -5.34
CA PHE A 649 -24.94 -0.52 -5.95
C PHE A 649 -24.42 -1.35 -7.12
N ARG A 650 -24.55 -2.66 -7.05
CA ARG A 650 -24.25 -3.57 -8.15
C ARG A 650 -25.55 -4.22 -8.64
N LEU A 651 -25.81 -4.08 -9.94
CA LEU A 651 -26.95 -4.65 -10.64
C LEU A 651 -26.41 -5.38 -11.89
N ASN A 652 -26.28 -6.69 -11.80
CA ASN A 652 -25.67 -7.53 -12.83
C ASN A 652 -24.27 -7.01 -13.21
N THR A 653 -24.12 -6.56 -14.45
CA THR A 653 -22.85 -6.05 -15.01
C THR A 653 -22.61 -4.55 -14.72
N PHE A 654 -23.61 -3.84 -14.21
CA PHE A 654 -23.52 -2.41 -13.89
C PHE A 654 -23.23 -2.19 -12.41
N THR A 655 -22.31 -1.29 -12.11
CA THR A 655 -22.01 -0.88 -10.73
C THR A 655 -21.94 0.64 -10.65
N SER A 656 -22.58 1.21 -9.64
CA SER A 656 -22.43 2.62 -9.28
C SER A 656 -21.96 2.77 -7.83
N ILE A 657 -21.16 3.80 -7.57
CA ILE A 657 -20.57 4.08 -6.26
C ILE A 657 -20.73 5.58 -5.98
N ILE A 658 -21.32 5.89 -4.85
CA ILE A 658 -21.33 7.23 -4.26
C ILE A 658 -20.35 7.20 -3.09
N SER A 659 -19.39 8.11 -3.10
CA SER A 659 -18.36 8.20 -2.07
C SER A 659 -18.40 9.56 -1.39
N ILE A 660 -18.25 9.58 -0.06
CA ILE A 660 -18.03 10.79 0.72
C ILE A 660 -16.74 10.66 1.50
N ASN A 661 -15.83 11.64 1.36
CA ASN A 661 -14.57 11.70 2.06
C ASN A 661 -14.50 12.99 2.86
N GLY A 662 -14.27 12.90 4.16
CA GLY A 662 -14.22 14.04 5.06
C GLY A 662 -12.90 14.15 5.81
N VAL A 663 -12.45 15.38 5.98
CA VAL A 663 -11.19 15.74 6.64
C VAL A 663 -11.47 16.82 7.70
N GLY A 664 -11.03 16.58 8.92
CA GLY A 664 -11.14 17.53 10.05
C GLY A 664 -10.20 18.73 9.92
N LYS A 665 -10.26 19.63 10.88
CA LYS A 665 -9.32 20.75 10.95
C LYS A 665 -7.87 20.24 11.05
N ILE A 666 -6.94 20.95 10.38
CA ILE A 666 -5.51 20.65 10.39
C ILE A 666 -4.76 21.85 10.94
N PRO A 667 -4.02 21.73 12.06
CA PRO A 667 -3.13 22.80 12.54
C PRO A 667 -2.05 23.08 11.50
N MET A 668 -1.84 24.34 11.12
CA MET A 668 -0.87 24.71 10.09
C MET A 668 0.46 25.22 10.68
N ASN A 669 0.48 25.59 11.95
CA ASN A 669 1.67 26.00 12.67
C ASN A 669 1.71 25.42 14.10
N ASP A 670 2.92 25.36 14.68
CA ASP A 670 3.15 24.73 15.98
C ASP A 670 2.45 25.50 17.14
N GLY A 671 2.22 26.79 16.98
CA GLY A 671 1.46 27.59 17.92
C GLY A 671 -0.04 27.35 17.90
N ASN A 672 -0.56 26.53 16.98
CA ASN A 672 -1.99 26.26 16.77
C ASN A 672 -2.84 27.52 16.58
N THR A 673 -2.25 28.58 16.05
CA THR A 673 -2.95 29.87 15.78
C THR A 673 -3.64 29.89 14.43
N LEU A 674 -3.22 28.99 13.50
CA LEU A 674 -3.75 28.87 12.16
C LEU A 674 -4.19 27.43 11.88
N PHE A 675 -5.38 27.28 11.26
CA PHE A 675 -5.94 25.99 10.91
C PHE A 675 -6.47 25.99 9.48
N ASN A 676 -6.20 24.91 8.75
CA ASN A 676 -6.96 24.61 7.56
C ASN A 676 -8.36 24.11 7.96
N ASN A 677 -9.40 24.64 7.32
CA ASN A 677 -10.78 24.32 7.64
C ASN A 677 -11.15 22.89 7.28
N LYS A 678 -12.08 22.30 8.05
CA LYS A 678 -12.68 21.01 7.73
C LYS A 678 -13.42 21.05 6.39
N TYR A 679 -13.42 19.93 5.68
CA TYR A 679 -14.17 19.79 4.42
C TYR A 679 -14.65 18.37 4.20
N SER A 680 -15.63 18.20 3.29
CA SER A 680 -16.11 16.92 2.81
C SER A 680 -16.29 17.00 1.30
N ILE A 681 -15.87 15.93 0.61
CA ILE A 681 -15.93 15.82 -0.85
C ILE A 681 -16.81 14.62 -1.21
N ILE A 682 -17.77 14.85 -2.10
CA ILE A 682 -18.64 13.80 -2.63
C ILE A 682 -18.19 13.48 -4.06
N ASN A 683 -18.02 12.18 -4.36
CA ASN A 683 -17.69 11.68 -5.68
C ASN A 683 -18.75 10.67 -6.14
N PHE A 684 -18.94 10.59 -7.44
CA PHE A 684 -19.76 9.59 -8.09
C PHE A 684 -18.96 8.86 -9.16
N LYS A 685 -19.07 7.53 -9.19
CA LYS A 685 -18.45 6.68 -10.22
C LYS A 685 -19.46 5.62 -10.65
N ALA A 686 -19.48 5.32 -11.93
CA ALA A 686 -20.22 4.20 -12.47
C ALA A 686 -19.37 3.44 -13.48
N TYR A 687 -19.54 2.11 -13.54
CA TYR A 687 -18.90 1.29 -14.55
C TYR A 687 -19.81 0.12 -14.97
N LYS A 688 -19.60 -0.33 -16.21
CA LYS A 688 -20.31 -1.46 -16.81
C LYS A 688 -19.30 -2.46 -17.37
N ASN A 689 -19.48 -3.72 -17.00
CA ASN A 689 -18.76 -4.83 -17.60
C ASN A 689 -19.56 -5.36 -18.79
N ILE A 690 -18.89 -5.55 -19.92
CA ILE A 690 -19.48 -6.07 -21.15
C ILE A 690 -18.58 -7.24 -21.62
N ASP A 691 -19.13 -8.43 -21.62
CA ASP A 691 -18.43 -9.64 -22.10
C ASP A 691 -18.87 -9.90 -23.54
N PHE A 692 -17.90 -9.96 -24.45
CA PHE A 692 -18.12 -10.28 -25.85
C PHE A 692 -17.12 -11.35 -26.30
N SER A 693 -17.59 -12.59 -26.42
CA SER A 693 -16.73 -13.75 -26.64
C SER A 693 -15.62 -13.85 -25.58
N ASN A 694 -14.35 -13.81 -25.98
CA ASN A 694 -13.19 -13.87 -25.10
C ASN A 694 -12.71 -12.47 -24.64
N ILE A 695 -13.34 -11.39 -25.12
CA ILE A 695 -12.95 -10.03 -24.82
C ILE A 695 -13.88 -9.45 -23.75
N LYS A 696 -13.30 -8.85 -22.71
CA LYS A 696 -14.03 -8.16 -21.66
C LYS A 696 -13.75 -6.69 -21.73
N PHE A 697 -14.81 -5.90 -21.86
CA PHE A 697 -14.75 -4.43 -21.80
C PHE A 697 -15.25 -3.94 -20.45
N ILE A 698 -14.53 -2.98 -19.86
CA ILE A 698 -14.99 -2.24 -18.68
C ILE A 698 -15.02 -0.76 -19.07
N ILE A 699 -16.21 -0.19 -19.17
CA ILE A 699 -16.39 1.24 -19.40
C ILE A 699 -16.70 1.89 -18.06
N SER A 700 -15.90 2.88 -17.68
CA SER A 700 -16.10 3.62 -16.43
C SER A 700 -16.21 5.10 -16.70
N SER A 701 -17.05 5.78 -15.91
CA SER A 701 -17.14 7.24 -15.91
C SER A 701 -17.41 7.74 -14.50
N GLY A 702 -17.07 9.00 -14.24
CA GLY A 702 -17.35 9.56 -12.92
C GLY A 702 -17.12 11.06 -12.83
N ILE A 703 -17.56 11.58 -11.69
CA ILE A 703 -17.47 12.98 -11.30
C ILE A 703 -16.82 13.03 -9.92
N ASN A 704 -15.67 13.65 -9.84
CA ASN A 704 -15.03 13.95 -8.56
C ASN A 704 -15.44 15.36 -8.09
N ASN A 705 -15.53 15.54 -6.77
CA ASN A 705 -15.95 16.78 -6.14
C ASN A 705 -17.30 17.28 -6.73
N LEU A 706 -18.32 16.42 -6.68
CA LEU A 706 -19.64 16.66 -7.27
C LEU A 706 -20.25 18.01 -6.89
N LEU A 707 -20.04 18.47 -5.66
CA LEU A 707 -20.56 19.74 -5.15
C LEU A 707 -19.63 20.92 -5.43
N ASN A 708 -18.54 20.76 -6.16
CA ASN A 708 -17.56 21.79 -6.47
C ASN A 708 -17.03 22.54 -5.23
N LYS A 709 -16.79 21.79 -4.14
CA LYS A 709 -16.28 22.36 -2.88
C LYS A 709 -14.86 22.88 -3.06
N LYS A 710 -14.58 24.13 -2.65
CA LYS A 710 -13.22 24.64 -2.51
C LYS A 710 -12.60 24.05 -1.23
N TYR A 711 -11.41 23.47 -1.33
CA TYR A 711 -10.67 22.87 -0.22
C TYR A 711 -9.17 22.86 -0.51
N ALA A 712 -8.36 22.76 0.54
CA ALA A 712 -6.93 22.51 0.39
C ALA A 712 -6.65 21.01 0.51
N SER A 713 -6.10 20.40 -0.54
CA SER A 713 -5.69 18.98 -0.57
C SER A 713 -4.41 18.72 0.18
N GLY A 714 -3.63 19.77 0.45
CA GLY A 714 -2.41 19.75 1.23
C GLY A 714 -2.12 21.11 1.82
N ILE A 715 -1.21 21.12 2.80
CA ILE A 715 -0.72 22.34 3.42
C ILE A 715 0.81 22.29 3.58
N VAL A 716 1.42 23.47 3.57
CA VAL A 716 2.78 23.68 4.09
C VAL A 716 2.67 23.98 5.58
N ILE A 717 3.49 23.36 6.40
CA ILE A 717 3.53 23.64 7.84
C ILE A 717 4.53 24.74 8.13
N ASN A 718 4.24 25.58 9.15
CA ASN A 718 5.10 26.68 9.59
C ASN A 718 5.61 27.56 8.43
N ALA A 719 4.75 27.82 7.42
CA ALA A 719 5.15 28.61 6.27
C ALA A 719 5.57 30.03 6.69
N LYS A 720 6.71 30.50 6.20
CA LYS A 720 7.21 31.86 6.42
C LYS A 720 7.02 32.69 5.15
N GLY A 721 6.73 33.97 5.32
CA GLY A 721 6.82 34.96 4.25
C GLY A 721 8.27 35.42 4.09
N PHE A 722 8.72 35.55 2.85
CA PHE A 722 10.06 36.07 2.54
C PHE A 722 9.93 37.29 1.63
N GLY A 723 10.85 38.25 1.78
CA GLY A 723 10.87 39.47 0.96
C GLY A 723 9.59 40.34 1.08
N GLY A 724 8.95 40.39 2.25
CA GLY A 724 7.68 41.10 2.45
C GLY A 724 6.44 40.38 1.90
N GLY A 725 6.58 39.18 1.32
CA GLY A 725 5.46 38.40 0.83
C GLY A 725 4.69 37.68 1.93
N GLN A 726 3.38 37.46 1.71
CA GLN A 726 2.54 36.68 2.63
C GLN A 726 2.98 35.19 2.70
N PRO A 727 2.85 34.52 3.86
CA PRO A 727 3.11 33.09 3.99
C PRO A 727 2.21 32.26 3.08
N ARG A 728 2.78 31.27 2.40
CA ARG A 728 2.07 30.39 1.45
C ARG A 728 1.81 29.03 2.06
N TYR A 729 0.62 28.82 2.59
CA TYR A 729 0.22 27.61 3.30
C TYR A 729 -0.52 26.59 2.44
N TYR A 730 -1.24 27.01 1.38
CA TYR A 730 -2.31 26.23 0.79
C TYR A 730 -1.95 25.59 -0.55
N TYR A 731 -2.25 24.31 -0.68
CA TYR A 731 -2.31 23.62 -1.97
C TYR A 731 -3.79 23.40 -2.33
N PRO A 732 -4.32 24.11 -3.33
CA PRO A 732 -5.72 23.97 -3.74
C PRO A 732 -6.03 22.56 -4.22
N GLY A 733 -7.12 21.97 -3.71
CA GLY A 733 -7.68 20.74 -4.22
C GLY A 733 -8.37 20.94 -5.58
N LEU A 734 -8.55 19.87 -6.33
CA LEU A 734 -9.19 19.92 -7.63
C LEU A 734 -10.67 20.36 -7.50
N PRO A 735 -11.17 21.29 -8.34
CA PRO A 735 -12.57 21.58 -8.46
C PRO A 735 -13.34 20.37 -9.02
N ARG A 736 -14.65 20.49 -9.26
CA ARG A 736 -15.40 19.43 -9.94
C ARG A 736 -14.70 19.04 -11.24
N ASN A 737 -14.47 17.75 -11.41
CA ASN A 737 -13.78 17.21 -12.57
C ASN A 737 -14.38 15.86 -12.98
N TYR A 738 -14.18 15.50 -14.24
CA TYR A 738 -14.83 14.37 -14.89
C TYR A 738 -13.77 13.43 -15.44
N PHE A 739 -14.13 12.15 -15.56
CA PHE A 739 -13.34 11.17 -16.27
C PHE A 739 -14.20 10.15 -17.00
N ILE A 740 -13.64 9.61 -18.07
CA ILE A 740 -14.12 8.41 -18.73
C ILE A 740 -12.92 7.50 -18.98
N SER A 741 -13.13 6.20 -18.86
CA SER A 741 -12.08 5.21 -19.14
C SER A 741 -12.68 3.96 -19.79
N LEU A 742 -11.82 3.31 -20.58
CA LEU A 742 -12.08 2.03 -21.23
C LEU A 742 -10.94 1.07 -20.89
N ASN A 743 -11.29 -0.09 -20.35
CA ASN A 743 -10.37 -1.20 -20.12
C ASN A 743 -10.82 -2.39 -20.99
N ILE A 744 -9.90 -2.94 -21.77
CA ILE A 744 -10.11 -4.07 -22.67
C ILE A 744 -9.19 -5.21 -22.19
N ASN A 745 -9.77 -6.35 -21.87
CA ASN A 745 -9.04 -7.56 -21.51
C ASN A 745 -9.31 -8.65 -22.57
N ILE A 746 -8.21 -9.20 -23.14
CA ILE A 746 -8.22 -10.17 -24.23
C ILE A 746 -7.53 -11.44 -23.78
#